data_5548c5e8159401861f068f84fc5f3fb7
#
_entry.id   5548c5e8159401861f068f84fc5f3fb7
#
_cell.length_a   1.000
_cell.length_b   1.000
_cell.length_c   1.000
_cell.angle_alpha   90.00
_cell.angle_beta   90.00
_cell.angle_gamma   90.00
#
_symmetry.space_group_name_H-M   'P 1'
#
loop_
_entity.id
_entity.type
_entity.pdbx_description
1 polymer ?
#
loop_
_entity_poly.entity_id
_entity_poly.type
_entity_poly.pdbx_seq_one_letter_code
_entity_poly.pdbx_strand_id
1 'polypeptide(L)'
;MINLQALANEAMALQRAGRFADAASRWAQFTKLMPAEPGGWQNLAVAAQQAGDIALAGRAVAKAMDLRPRDPRLLLLAANLRQDQGDLDGAVKHLEKAVRLDPKFAEAHSNLGIVLRSMGRKEEAAAAFRAAVTAKPDYARAWNNLGSTLLHMDRAAEAVDCLQRALALDPAYAYAHLNLGLYQLASGRFADAEATLRRAVELEPRMADAHLGLGRLYREHLDLDRAEQSLRQSVALNPRGIDALLGLAEVLAEKGNRGAAQDCYRRAIEAHPASLRARIGLALTLPQVYEDAAHIDACRAEYAAGLADLAANAPGLVAALNPEERAGTIQWNNFYLAYQGRDDRELQEGFARFQRAVLEPTLPQFYQPIAPRPRAGRRLRVGFVSQFFYHCTAGNYFKSWVTKLDPARFETVVYSLNNRPDAVTREIEAAAARFRSQAFSFVGLAQSLKDEQLDVLVYPELGMNPRVFTLASLRLAPLQCAGWGHPVTTGHANLDVFFSSEAMEPPGAQAHYAERLVTLPGLGACYPRPAVPEPATRAALGLPEDAILYLFPQSLFKVHPDNDALLVELLAREPRAVAVMFQSRFAPITQQFIDRLSRRFGERGMATGGRVRLLPNMGHADYLRVNLACDVMLDSLYWSGGNTSLDAIACGLPIVTRPGGLMRGRQSAGMLALMGLPELVAESDAEWVEIALRLGQDAGWRASIRERVASGSARLFDQEAPVRALEAFLLSAVPE
;
A
#
# COMPACT_ATOMS: atom_id res chain seq x y z
N MET A 1 -40.31 -11.82 -59.79
CA MET A 1 -38.98 -11.16 -59.72
C MET A 1 -38.76 -10.68 -58.30
N ILE A 2 -37.69 -11.11 -57.63
CA ILE A 2 -37.34 -10.65 -56.27
C ILE A 2 -36.96 -9.17 -56.41
N ASN A 3 -37.65 -8.31 -55.67
CA ASN A 3 -37.31 -6.88 -55.63
C ASN A 3 -36.02 -6.70 -54.80
N LEU A 4 -34.88 -6.48 -55.47
CA LEU A 4 -33.56 -6.32 -54.88
C LEU A 4 -33.47 -5.18 -53.86
N GLN A 5 -34.18 -4.06 -54.19
CA GLN A 5 -34.24 -2.90 -53.26
C GLN A 5 -35.02 -3.24 -52.00
N ALA A 6 -36.10 -3.99 -52.11
CA ALA A 6 -36.87 -4.44 -50.94
C ALA A 6 -36.04 -5.38 -50.06
N LEU A 7 -35.26 -6.31 -50.67
CA LEU A 7 -34.39 -7.23 -49.97
C LEU A 7 -33.27 -6.51 -49.18
N ALA A 8 -32.64 -5.50 -49.82
CA ALA A 8 -31.62 -4.68 -49.18
C ALA A 8 -32.19 -3.83 -48.04
N ASN A 9 -33.39 -3.24 -48.25
CA ASN A 9 -34.07 -2.44 -47.23
C ASN A 9 -34.46 -3.30 -46.02
N GLU A 10 -34.97 -4.53 -46.26
CA GLU A 10 -35.28 -5.50 -45.20
C GLU A 10 -34.02 -5.87 -44.41
N ALA A 11 -32.91 -6.19 -45.06
CA ALA A 11 -31.66 -6.51 -44.42
C ALA A 11 -31.12 -5.35 -43.54
N MET A 12 -31.19 -4.11 -44.04
CA MET A 12 -30.81 -2.91 -43.26
C MET A 12 -31.76 -2.69 -42.07
N ALA A 13 -33.07 -2.93 -42.24
CA ALA A 13 -34.01 -2.81 -41.14
C ALA A 13 -33.74 -3.85 -40.02
N LEU A 14 -33.45 -5.09 -40.40
CA LEU A 14 -33.07 -6.15 -39.48
C LEU A 14 -31.76 -5.80 -38.72
N GLN A 15 -30.78 -5.24 -39.41
CA GLN A 15 -29.53 -4.77 -38.78
C GLN A 15 -29.78 -3.65 -37.78
N ARG A 16 -30.62 -2.66 -38.10
CA ARG A 16 -31.04 -1.58 -37.18
C ARG A 16 -31.82 -2.12 -35.97
N ALA A 17 -32.57 -3.22 -36.13
CA ALA A 17 -33.31 -3.89 -35.07
C ALA A 17 -32.44 -4.83 -34.24
N GLY A 18 -31.11 -4.92 -34.47
CA GLY A 18 -30.21 -5.83 -33.73
C GLY A 18 -30.33 -7.29 -34.15
N ARG A 19 -31.10 -7.62 -35.18
CA ARG A 19 -31.32 -9.00 -35.68
C ARG A 19 -30.25 -9.36 -36.71
N PHE A 20 -28.99 -9.41 -36.26
CA PHE A 20 -27.83 -9.48 -37.15
C PHE A 20 -27.74 -10.80 -37.92
N ALA A 21 -28.11 -11.94 -37.33
CA ALA A 21 -28.13 -13.21 -38.04
C ALA A 21 -29.16 -13.23 -39.20
N ASP A 22 -30.33 -12.67 -38.96
CA ASP A 22 -31.37 -12.55 -39.99
C ASP A 22 -30.92 -11.56 -41.09
N ALA A 23 -30.31 -10.44 -40.71
CA ALA A 23 -29.73 -9.47 -41.65
C ALA A 23 -28.65 -10.13 -42.53
N ALA A 24 -27.74 -10.92 -41.93
CA ALA A 24 -26.72 -11.65 -42.68
C ALA A 24 -27.33 -12.66 -43.66
N SER A 25 -28.40 -13.34 -43.27
CA SER A 25 -29.16 -14.24 -44.20
C SER A 25 -29.74 -13.48 -45.40
N ARG A 26 -30.35 -12.30 -45.17
CA ARG A 26 -30.88 -11.47 -46.27
C ARG A 26 -29.77 -10.91 -47.18
N TRP A 27 -28.67 -10.44 -46.58
CA TRP A 27 -27.51 -10.01 -47.36
C TRP A 27 -26.88 -11.15 -48.16
N ALA A 28 -26.84 -12.39 -47.62
CA ALA A 28 -26.39 -13.56 -48.37
C ALA A 28 -27.28 -13.93 -49.54
N GLN A 29 -28.60 -13.72 -49.42
CA GLN A 29 -29.52 -13.83 -50.58
C GLN A 29 -29.25 -12.75 -51.62
N PHE A 30 -29.03 -11.48 -51.16
CA PHE A 30 -28.70 -10.38 -52.05
C PHE A 30 -27.43 -10.63 -52.88
N THR A 31 -26.35 -11.11 -52.18
CA THR A 31 -25.06 -11.40 -52.86
C THR A 31 -25.13 -12.56 -53.86
N LYS A 32 -26.03 -13.53 -53.66
CA LYS A 32 -26.30 -14.58 -54.63
C LYS A 32 -26.96 -14.05 -55.91
N LEU A 33 -27.81 -13.05 -55.75
CA LEU A 33 -28.51 -12.42 -56.89
C LEU A 33 -27.65 -11.36 -57.58
N MET A 34 -26.78 -10.69 -56.83
CA MET A 34 -25.92 -9.61 -57.28
C MET A 34 -24.45 -9.88 -56.87
N PRO A 35 -23.80 -10.92 -57.40
CA PRO A 35 -22.46 -11.33 -56.97
C PRO A 35 -21.36 -10.32 -57.36
N ALA A 36 -21.60 -9.46 -58.30
CA ALA A 36 -20.68 -8.40 -58.75
C ALA A 36 -20.87 -7.08 -57.96
N GLU A 37 -21.84 -6.98 -57.04
CA GLU A 37 -22.09 -5.77 -56.24
C GLU A 37 -21.27 -5.78 -54.94
N PRO A 38 -20.20 -4.98 -54.82
CA PRO A 38 -19.32 -5.00 -53.66
C PRO A 38 -20.01 -4.57 -52.35
N GLY A 39 -20.99 -3.65 -52.44
CA GLY A 39 -21.76 -3.16 -51.30
C GLY A 39 -22.57 -4.25 -50.60
N GLY A 40 -23.11 -5.20 -51.39
CA GLY A 40 -23.81 -6.37 -50.84
C GLY A 40 -22.89 -7.27 -50.01
N TRP A 41 -21.69 -7.54 -50.49
CA TRP A 41 -20.67 -8.32 -49.80
C TRP A 41 -20.13 -7.60 -48.55
N GLN A 42 -19.93 -6.27 -48.64
CA GLN A 42 -19.54 -5.45 -47.50
C GLN A 42 -20.58 -5.49 -46.38
N ASN A 43 -21.85 -5.30 -46.72
CA ASN A 43 -22.94 -5.35 -45.72
C ASN A 43 -23.15 -6.76 -45.15
N LEU A 44 -22.96 -7.81 -45.96
CA LEU A 44 -22.95 -9.19 -45.47
C LEU A 44 -21.81 -9.40 -44.44
N ALA A 45 -20.61 -8.90 -44.74
CA ALA A 45 -19.48 -9.01 -43.83
C ALA A 45 -19.74 -8.32 -42.49
N VAL A 46 -20.29 -7.10 -42.51
CA VAL A 46 -20.65 -6.35 -41.29
C VAL A 46 -21.75 -7.05 -40.50
N ALA A 47 -22.83 -7.53 -41.17
CA ALA A 47 -23.91 -8.22 -40.48
C ALA A 47 -23.46 -9.56 -39.89
N ALA A 48 -22.62 -10.33 -40.59
CA ALA A 48 -22.05 -11.57 -40.14
C ALA A 48 -21.10 -11.37 -38.94
N GLN A 49 -20.25 -10.34 -38.99
CA GLN A 49 -19.39 -9.96 -37.84
C GLN A 49 -20.23 -9.62 -36.59
N GLN A 50 -21.28 -8.80 -36.75
CA GLN A 50 -22.20 -8.43 -35.67
C GLN A 50 -22.99 -9.65 -35.14
N ALA A 51 -23.24 -10.66 -35.96
CA ALA A 51 -23.87 -11.92 -35.60
C ALA A 51 -22.89 -12.93 -34.95
N GLY A 52 -21.58 -12.63 -34.93
CA GLY A 52 -20.55 -13.54 -34.41
C GLY A 52 -20.07 -14.62 -35.38
N ASP A 53 -20.59 -14.63 -36.65
CA ASP A 53 -20.12 -15.54 -37.70
C ASP A 53 -18.91 -14.95 -38.43
N ILE A 54 -17.76 -15.03 -37.72
CA ILE A 54 -16.48 -14.49 -38.21
C ILE A 54 -16.03 -15.19 -39.50
N ALA A 55 -16.36 -16.47 -39.67
CA ALA A 55 -16.00 -17.22 -40.90
C ALA A 55 -16.74 -16.71 -42.12
N LEU A 56 -18.05 -16.45 -42.02
CA LEU A 56 -18.85 -15.86 -43.06
C LEU A 56 -18.40 -14.43 -43.36
N ALA A 57 -18.16 -13.63 -42.32
CA ALA A 57 -17.67 -12.26 -42.44
C ALA A 57 -16.34 -12.21 -43.22
N GLY A 58 -15.39 -13.11 -42.89
CA GLY A 58 -14.10 -13.22 -43.56
C GLY A 58 -14.25 -13.55 -45.06
N ARG A 59 -15.10 -14.51 -45.41
CA ARG A 59 -15.39 -14.84 -46.82
C ARG A 59 -16.03 -13.67 -47.57
N ALA A 60 -16.97 -13.00 -46.90
CA ALA A 60 -17.69 -11.87 -47.52
C ALA A 60 -16.77 -10.67 -47.76
N VAL A 61 -15.93 -10.30 -46.78
CA VAL A 61 -14.98 -9.18 -46.95
C VAL A 61 -13.93 -9.50 -48.03
N ALA A 62 -13.44 -10.75 -48.07
CA ALA A 62 -12.50 -11.16 -49.11
C ALA A 62 -13.11 -10.99 -50.49
N LYS A 63 -14.40 -11.37 -50.70
CA LYS A 63 -15.11 -11.20 -51.96
C LYS A 63 -15.35 -9.74 -52.30
N ALA A 64 -15.68 -8.91 -51.31
CA ALA A 64 -15.78 -7.46 -51.50
C ALA A 64 -14.44 -6.85 -51.93
N MET A 65 -13.33 -7.29 -51.31
CA MET A 65 -11.97 -6.83 -51.67
C MET A 65 -11.51 -7.30 -53.04
N ASP A 66 -11.89 -8.49 -53.51
CA ASP A 66 -11.64 -8.93 -54.89
C ASP A 66 -12.29 -7.98 -55.88
N LEU A 67 -13.50 -7.48 -55.59
CA LEU A 67 -14.24 -6.55 -56.43
C LEU A 67 -13.74 -5.11 -56.33
N ARG A 68 -13.23 -4.70 -55.17
CA ARG A 68 -12.69 -3.36 -54.88
C ARG A 68 -11.39 -3.42 -54.12
N PRO A 69 -10.25 -3.80 -54.74
CA PRO A 69 -8.98 -4.08 -53.99
C PRO A 69 -8.30 -2.82 -53.47
N ARG A 70 -8.74 -1.62 -53.81
CA ARG A 70 -8.21 -0.34 -53.38
C ARG A 70 -9.19 0.46 -52.49
N ASP A 71 -10.23 -0.17 -51.97
CA ASP A 71 -11.16 0.51 -51.07
C ASP A 71 -10.62 0.47 -49.62
N PRO A 72 -10.25 1.64 -49.03
CA PRO A 72 -9.69 1.69 -47.67
C PRO A 72 -10.69 1.20 -46.62
N ARG A 73 -12.00 1.33 -46.85
CA ARG A 73 -13.05 0.90 -45.89
C ARG A 73 -13.15 -0.61 -45.80
N LEU A 74 -12.96 -1.32 -46.92
CA LEU A 74 -12.91 -2.79 -46.91
C LEU A 74 -11.64 -3.31 -46.23
N LEU A 75 -10.52 -2.60 -46.38
CA LEU A 75 -9.29 -2.92 -45.67
C LEU A 75 -9.43 -2.71 -44.15
N LEU A 76 -10.12 -1.63 -43.73
CA LEU A 76 -10.45 -1.41 -42.32
C LEU A 76 -11.34 -2.55 -41.77
N LEU A 77 -12.38 -2.95 -42.50
CA LEU A 77 -13.25 -4.05 -42.12
C LEU A 77 -12.47 -5.40 -42.00
N ALA A 78 -11.60 -5.67 -42.99
CA ALA A 78 -10.74 -6.83 -42.99
C ALA A 78 -9.79 -6.83 -41.75
N ALA A 79 -9.24 -5.68 -41.42
CA ALA A 79 -8.37 -5.52 -40.23
C ALA A 79 -9.13 -5.78 -38.92
N ASN A 80 -10.35 -5.26 -38.78
CA ASN A 80 -11.19 -5.51 -37.60
C ASN A 80 -11.48 -7.02 -37.45
N LEU A 81 -11.81 -7.71 -38.53
CA LEU A 81 -12.01 -9.16 -38.51
C LEU A 81 -10.74 -9.95 -38.13
N ARG A 82 -9.56 -9.51 -38.61
CA ARG A 82 -8.28 -10.10 -38.22
C ARG A 82 -7.99 -9.91 -36.74
N GLN A 83 -8.30 -8.72 -36.24
CA GLN A 83 -8.18 -8.41 -34.81
C GLN A 83 -9.11 -9.31 -33.97
N ASP A 84 -10.38 -9.49 -34.39
CA ASP A 84 -11.34 -10.39 -33.74
C ASP A 84 -10.87 -11.85 -33.71
N GLN A 85 -10.06 -12.25 -34.71
CA GLN A 85 -9.41 -13.58 -34.80
C GLN A 85 -8.10 -13.68 -33.99
N GLY A 86 -7.61 -12.60 -33.39
CA GLY A 86 -6.30 -12.53 -32.73
C GLY A 86 -5.10 -12.38 -33.69
N ASP A 87 -5.33 -12.26 -35.01
CA ASP A 87 -4.29 -12.02 -36.01
C ASP A 87 -3.94 -10.53 -36.08
N LEU A 88 -3.18 -10.06 -35.08
CA LEU A 88 -2.81 -8.66 -34.97
C LEU A 88 -1.86 -8.22 -36.09
N ASP A 89 -0.93 -9.06 -36.53
CA ASP A 89 -0.02 -8.76 -37.65
C ASP A 89 -0.78 -8.61 -39.00
N GLY A 90 -1.77 -9.47 -39.22
CA GLY A 90 -2.66 -9.35 -40.36
C GLY A 90 -3.50 -8.07 -40.34
N ALA A 91 -3.99 -7.70 -39.15
CA ALA A 91 -4.73 -6.45 -38.96
C ALA A 91 -3.85 -5.22 -39.28
N VAL A 92 -2.61 -5.16 -38.77
CA VAL A 92 -1.65 -4.09 -39.05
C VAL A 92 -1.41 -3.95 -40.54
N LYS A 93 -1.15 -5.04 -41.28
CA LYS A 93 -0.91 -5.01 -42.72
C LYS A 93 -2.08 -4.41 -43.49
N HIS A 94 -3.32 -4.76 -43.13
CA HIS A 94 -4.51 -4.19 -43.76
C HIS A 94 -4.67 -2.71 -43.42
N LEU A 95 -4.47 -2.29 -42.17
CA LEU A 95 -4.58 -0.90 -41.73
C LEU A 95 -3.50 -0.02 -42.40
N GLU A 96 -2.25 -0.47 -42.43
CA GLU A 96 -1.18 0.25 -43.14
C GLU A 96 -1.47 0.41 -44.63
N LYS A 97 -2.08 -0.60 -45.28
CA LYS A 97 -2.51 -0.47 -46.64
C LYS A 97 -3.67 0.54 -46.79
N ALA A 98 -4.62 0.54 -45.82
CA ALA A 98 -5.73 1.49 -45.80
C ALA A 98 -5.24 2.95 -45.71
N VAL A 99 -4.34 3.24 -44.76
CA VAL A 99 -3.79 4.59 -44.53
C VAL A 99 -2.85 5.05 -45.68
N ARG A 100 -2.19 4.11 -46.37
CA ARG A 100 -1.43 4.43 -47.60
C ARG A 100 -2.35 4.81 -48.77
N LEU A 101 -3.53 4.19 -48.87
CA LEU A 101 -4.50 4.49 -49.94
C LEU A 101 -5.28 5.79 -49.66
N ASP A 102 -5.58 6.04 -48.39
CA ASP A 102 -6.22 7.26 -47.91
C ASP A 102 -5.51 7.78 -46.64
N PRO A 103 -4.52 8.67 -46.79
CA PRO A 103 -3.80 9.24 -45.67
C PRO A 103 -4.65 10.10 -44.72
N LYS A 104 -5.87 10.48 -45.12
CA LYS A 104 -6.81 11.25 -44.29
C LYS A 104 -7.88 10.39 -43.65
N PHE A 105 -7.79 9.05 -43.75
CA PHE A 105 -8.75 8.14 -43.15
C PHE A 105 -8.47 8.00 -41.63
N ALA A 106 -9.02 8.92 -40.85
CA ALA A 106 -8.79 9.03 -39.41
C ALA A 106 -9.15 7.77 -38.62
N GLU A 107 -10.24 7.09 -39.00
CA GLU A 107 -10.68 5.86 -38.38
C GLU A 107 -9.66 4.70 -38.56
N ALA A 108 -9.06 4.60 -39.75
CA ALA A 108 -8.03 3.60 -40.03
C ALA A 108 -6.74 3.87 -39.24
N HIS A 109 -6.31 5.14 -39.14
CA HIS A 109 -5.20 5.52 -38.27
C HIS A 109 -5.49 5.23 -36.80
N SER A 110 -6.69 5.53 -36.32
CA SER A 110 -7.09 5.24 -34.92
C SER A 110 -7.09 3.74 -34.65
N ASN A 111 -7.63 2.91 -35.54
CA ASN A 111 -7.62 1.45 -35.36
C ASN A 111 -6.20 0.88 -35.47
N LEU A 112 -5.34 1.42 -36.34
CA LEU A 112 -3.92 1.06 -36.39
C LEU A 112 -3.23 1.32 -35.02
N GLY A 113 -3.48 2.49 -34.44
CA GLY A 113 -2.98 2.82 -33.10
C GLY A 113 -3.47 1.85 -32.01
N ILE A 114 -4.75 1.44 -32.06
CA ILE A 114 -5.31 0.47 -31.11
C ILE A 114 -4.60 -0.89 -31.24
N VAL A 115 -4.44 -1.41 -32.47
CA VAL A 115 -3.79 -2.69 -32.71
C VAL A 115 -2.31 -2.65 -32.30
N LEU A 116 -1.57 -1.60 -32.69
CA LEU A 116 -0.16 -1.43 -32.32
C LEU A 116 0.02 -1.34 -30.80
N ARG A 117 -0.87 -0.66 -30.09
CA ARG A 117 -0.86 -0.59 -28.63
C ARG A 117 -1.07 -1.96 -28.00
N SER A 118 -2.00 -2.77 -28.50
CA SER A 118 -2.21 -4.13 -28.00
C SER A 118 -1.03 -5.07 -28.29
N MET A 119 -0.19 -4.76 -29.28
CA MET A 119 1.09 -5.44 -29.55
C MET A 119 2.25 -4.89 -28.70
N GLY A 120 2.03 -3.91 -27.84
CA GLY A 120 3.09 -3.26 -27.04
C GLY A 120 3.94 -2.23 -27.79
N ARG A 121 3.63 -1.94 -29.07
CA ARG A 121 4.34 -1.00 -29.95
C ARG A 121 3.87 0.44 -29.70
N LYS A 122 4.17 0.95 -28.48
CA LYS A 122 3.56 2.19 -27.94
C LYS A 122 3.91 3.44 -28.77
N GLU A 123 5.16 3.58 -29.21
CA GLU A 123 5.64 4.73 -30.01
C GLU A 123 4.92 4.81 -31.35
N GLU A 124 4.78 3.68 -32.00
CA GLU A 124 4.08 3.58 -33.30
C GLU A 124 2.58 3.79 -33.12
N ALA A 125 1.99 3.28 -32.03
CA ALA A 125 0.60 3.55 -31.68
C ALA A 125 0.35 5.06 -31.48
N ALA A 126 1.22 5.75 -30.74
CA ALA A 126 1.12 7.19 -30.55
C ALA A 126 1.25 7.96 -31.87
N ALA A 127 2.14 7.53 -32.78
CA ALA A 127 2.27 8.12 -34.11
C ALA A 127 0.99 7.94 -34.95
N ALA A 128 0.38 6.75 -34.90
CA ALA A 128 -0.86 6.46 -35.58
C ALA A 128 -2.04 7.29 -35.03
N PHE A 129 -2.17 7.43 -33.70
CA PHE A 129 -3.18 8.29 -33.10
C PHE A 129 -2.96 9.77 -33.42
N ARG A 130 -1.70 10.27 -33.48
CA ARG A 130 -1.40 11.63 -33.92
C ARG A 130 -1.85 11.84 -35.37
N ALA A 131 -1.63 10.88 -36.27
CA ALA A 131 -2.12 10.95 -37.65
C ALA A 131 -3.65 10.99 -37.67
N ALA A 132 -4.34 10.21 -36.83
CA ALA A 132 -5.79 10.21 -36.71
C ALA A 132 -6.35 11.59 -36.32
N VAL A 133 -5.79 12.24 -35.27
CA VAL A 133 -6.23 13.57 -34.82
C VAL A 133 -5.81 14.70 -35.76
N THR A 134 -4.74 14.51 -36.55
CA THR A 134 -4.35 15.42 -37.61
C THR A 134 -5.33 15.34 -38.78
N ALA A 135 -5.72 14.13 -39.18
CA ALA A 135 -6.69 13.91 -40.25
C ALA A 135 -8.12 14.37 -39.86
N LYS A 136 -8.48 14.22 -38.58
CA LYS A 136 -9.79 14.60 -38.04
C LYS A 136 -9.62 15.22 -36.65
N PRO A 137 -9.41 16.57 -36.56
CA PRO A 137 -9.14 17.27 -35.28
C PRO A 137 -10.28 17.24 -34.26
N ASP A 138 -11.50 16.96 -34.67
CA ASP A 138 -12.70 16.81 -33.84
C ASP A 138 -12.98 15.37 -33.39
N TYR A 139 -12.00 14.46 -33.53
CA TYR A 139 -12.14 13.06 -33.17
C TYR A 139 -11.78 12.82 -31.70
N ALA A 140 -12.71 13.11 -30.79
CA ALA A 140 -12.52 12.99 -29.33
C ALA A 140 -11.94 11.63 -28.90
N ARG A 141 -12.44 10.54 -29.49
CA ARG A 141 -11.93 9.17 -29.17
C ARG A 141 -10.47 8.99 -29.54
N ALA A 142 -9.99 9.55 -30.64
CA ALA A 142 -8.57 9.46 -31.00
C ALA A 142 -7.69 10.29 -30.08
N TRP A 143 -8.15 11.47 -29.66
CA TRP A 143 -7.47 12.29 -28.66
C TRP A 143 -7.34 11.55 -27.31
N ASN A 144 -8.41 10.91 -26.85
CA ASN A 144 -8.36 10.08 -25.62
C ASN A 144 -7.39 8.91 -25.77
N ASN A 145 -7.40 8.20 -26.89
CA ASN A 145 -6.50 7.07 -27.11
C ASN A 145 -5.03 7.49 -27.17
N LEU A 146 -4.76 8.66 -27.80
CA LEU A 146 -3.43 9.27 -27.77
C LEU A 146 -3.00 9.60 -26.34
N GLY A 147 -3.86 10.29 -25.59
CA GLY A 147 -3.60 10.65 -24.20
C GLY A 147 -3.32 9.42 -23.32
N SER A 148 -4.18 8.40 -23.39
CA SER A 148 -3.96 7.14 -22.67
C SER A 148 -2.65 6.45 -23.05
N THR A 149 -2.28 6.46 -24.34
CA THR A 149 -1.01 5.86 -24.80
C THR A 149 0.20 6.66 -24.27
N LEU A 150 0.13 7.99 -24.29
CA LEU A 150 1.18 8.86 -23.77
C LEU A 150 1.39 8.71 -22.24
N LEU A 151 0.31 8.46 -21.48
CA LEU A 151 0.45 8.11 -20.04
C LEU A 151 1.29 6.85 -19.84
N HIS A 152 1.09 5.83 -20.68
CA HIS A 152 1.89 4.60 -20.63
C HIS A 152 3.34 4.76 -21.17
N MET A 153 3.70 5.94 -21.67
CA MET A 153 5.03 6.32 -22.14
C MET A 153 5.70 7.37 -21.22
N ASP A 154 5.14 7.60 -20.03
CA ASP A 154 5.59 8.63 -19.07
C ASP A 154 5.63 10.07 -19.61
N ARG A 155 4.83 10.36 -20.67
CA ARG A 155 4.68 11.68 -21.32
C ARG A 155 3.46 12.41 -20.79
N ALA A 156 3.42 12.60 -19.47
CA ALA A 156 2.23 13.03 -18.75
C ALA A 156 1.68 14.40 -19.20
N ALA A 157 2.54 15.39 -19.48
CA ALA A 157 2.09 16.73 -19.88
C ALA A 157 1.30 16.66 -21.20
N GLU A 158 1.86 16.02 -22.22
CA GLU A 158 1.21 15.85 -23.51
C GLU A 158 -0.09 15.01 -23.41
N ALA A 159 -0.06 14.01 -22.52
CA ALA A 159 -1.24 13.17 -22.28
C ALA A 159 -2.42 13.97 -21.71
N VAL A 160 -2.16 14.84 -20.73
CA VAL A 160 -3.20 15.68 -20.13
C VAL A 160 -3.80 16.63 -21.16
N ASP A 161 -2.97 17.26 -22.00
CA ASP A 161 -3.45 18.14 -23.08
C ASP A 161 -4.38 17.38 -24.05
N CYS A 162 -4.01 16.14 -24.43
CA CYS A 162 -4.83 15.30 -25.29
C CYS A 162 -6.17 14.92 -24.62
N LEU A 163 -6.17 14.55 -23.34
CA LEU A 163 -7.39 14.20 -22.61
C LEU A 163 -8.31 15.40 -22.43
N GLN A 164 -7.75 16.59 -22.12
CA GLN A 164 -8.50 17.83 -22.04
C GLN A 164 -9.09 18.20 -23.40
N ARG A 165 -8.36 17.98 -24.49
CA ARG A 165 -8.88 18.19 -25.85
C ARG A 165 -10.03 17.23 -26.17
N ALA A 166 -9.91 15.96 -25.76
CA ALA A 166 -11.01 14.99 -25.91
C ALA A 166 -12.28 15.47 -25.16
N LEU A 167 -12.13 15.95 -23.93
CA LEU A 167 -13.24 16.46 -23.10
C LEU A 167 -13.81 17.79 -23.61
N ALA A 168 -12.99 18.64 -24.22
CA ALA A 168 -13.46 19.87 -24.86
C ALA A 168 -14.33 19.59 -26.10
N LEU A 169 -14.04 18.48 -26.81
CA LEU A 169 -14.81 18.04 -27.98
C LEU A 169 -16.06 17.25 -27.56
N ASP A 170 -15.96 16.42 -26.53
CA ASP A 170 -17.08 15.65 -26.02
C ASP A 170 -17.01 15.64 -24.46
N PRO A 171 -17.68 16.58 -23.79
CA PRO A 171 -17.72 16.66 -22.32
C PRO A 171 -18.40 15.45 -21.63
N ALA A 172 -19.14 14.63 -22.40
CA ALA A 172 -19.80 13.43 -21.91
C ALA A 172 -19.00 12.14 -22.19
N TYR A 173 -17.76 12.24 -22.67
CA TYR A 173 -16.95 11.07 -22.99
C TYR A 173 -16.35 10.44 -21.73
N ALA A 174 -17.04 9.46 -21.17
CA ALA A 174 -16.71 8.81 -19.89
C ALA A 174 -15.27 8.25 -19.83
N TYR A 175 -14.73 7.69 -20.91
CA TYR A 175 -13.37 7.15 -20.95
C TYR A 175 -12.29 8.24 -20.82
N ALA A 176 -12.53 9.45 -21.29
CA ALA A 176 -11.58 10.55 -21.11
C ALA A 176 -11.58 11.03 -19.65
N HIS A 177 -12.75 11.07 -19.01
CA HIS A 177 -12.84 11.31 -17.56
C HIS A 177 -12.13 10.20 -16.76
N LEU A 178 -12.33 8.93 -17.11
CA LEU A 178 -11.63 7.81 -16.47
C LEU A 178 -10.10 7.98 -16.55
N ASN A 179 -9.55 8.16 -17.75
CA ASN A 179 -8.11 8.26 -17.96
C ASN A 179 -7.51 9.48 -17.25
N LEU A 180 -8.19 10.63 -17.31
CA LEU A 180 -7.76 11.84 -16.60
C LEU A 180 -7.82 11.65 -15.09
N GLY A 181 -8.89 11.05 -14.56
CA GLY A 181 -9.05 10.77 -13.14
C GLY A 181 -8.02 9.79 -12.59
N LEU A 182 -7.68 8.73 -13.33
CA LEU A 182 -6.61 7.80 -12.96
C LEU A 182 -5.24 8.47 -12.95
N TYR A 183 -4.95 9.35 -13.91
CA TYR A 183 -3.74 10.16 -13.90
C TYR A 183 -3.68 11.11 -12.69
N GLN A 184 -4.77 11.80 -12.38
CA GLN A 184 -4.87 12.69 -11.23
C GLN A 184 -4.63 11.94 -9.92
N LEU A 185 -5.20 10.73 -9.79
CA LEU A 185 -4.98 9.84 -8.66
C LEU A 185 -3.49 9.47 -8.52
N ALA A 186 -2.86 9.02 -9.60
CA ALA A 186 -1.45 8.67 -9.62
C ALA A 186 -0.53 9.86 -9.31
N SER A 187 -0.97 11.09 -9.64
CA SER A 187 -0.25 12.35 -9.36
C SER A 187 -0.53 12.94 -7.97
N GLY A 188 -1.30 12.25 -7.12
CA GLY A 188 -1.67 12.75 -5.78
C GLY A 188 -2.70 13.88 -5.78
N ARG A 189 -3.32 14.19 -6.91
CA ARG A 189 -4.37 15.22 -7.05
C ARG A 189 -5.74 14.64 -6.69
N PHE A 190 -5.88 14.25 -5.44
CA PHE A 190 -6.99 13.40 -4.99
C PHE A 190 -8.37 14.05 -5.15
N ALA A 191 -8.52 15.35 -4.84
CA ALA A 191 -9.81 16.04 -4.97
C ALA A 191 -10.28 16.11 -6.43
N ASP A 192 -9.35 16.42 -7.33
CA ASP A 192 -9.64 16.45 -8.77
C ASP A 192 -9.96 15.03 -9.28
N ALA A 193 -9.20 14.03 -8.83
CA ALA A 193 -9.42 12.62 -9.18
C ALA A 193 -10.81 12.13 -8.77
N GLU A 194 -11.25 12.48 -7.53
CA GLU A 194 -12.59 12.11 -7.06
C GLU A 194 -13.68 12.71 -7.94
N ALA A 195 -13.61 14.01 -8.20
CA ALA A 195 -14.60 14.69 -9.04
C ALA A 195 -14.65 14.09 -10.47
N THR A 196 -13.47 13.85 -11.05
CA THR A 196 -13.35 13.35 -12.41
C THR A 196 -13.81 11.89 -12.56
N LEU A 197 -13.42 11.00 -11.62
CA LEU A 197 -13.86 9.61 -11.61
C LEU A 197 -15.36 9.45 -11.31
N ARG A 198 -15.92 10.27 -10.42
CA ARG A 198 -17.37 10.31 -10.20
C ARG A 198 -18.10 10.69 -11.47
N ARG A 199 -17.58 11.68 -12.21
CA ARG A 199 -18.17 12.08 -13.50
C ARG A 199 -18.15 10.93 -14.50
N ALA A 200 -17.07 10.14 -14.54
CA ALA A 200 -17.03 8.94 -15.37
C ALA A 200 -18.12 7.92 -15.00
N VAL A 201 -18.34 7.68 -13.71
CA VAL A 201 -19.41 6.78 -13.21
C VAL A 201 -20.80 7.34 -13.47
N GLU A 202 -21.03 8.65 -13.35
CA GLU A 202 -22.32 9.27 -13.69
C GLU A 202 -22.67 9.10 -15.17
N LEU A 203 -21.67 9.25 -16.05
CA LEU A 203 -21.85 9.11 -17.49
C LEU A 203 -22.02 7.65 -17.95
N GLU A 204 -21.27 6.76 -17.31
CA GLU A 204 -21.30 5.31 -17.62
C GLU A 204 -21.29 4.50 -16.30
N PRO A 205 -22.46 4.29 -15.65
CA PRO A 205 -22.55 3.59 -14.36
C PRO A 205 -22.05 2.14 -14.38
N ARG A 206 -21.94 1.53 -15.55
CA ARG A 206 -21.45 0.16 -15.72
C ARG A 206 -19.96 0.07 -16.05
N MET A 207 -19.21 1.16 -15.89
CA MET A 207 -17.76 1.19 -16.13
C MET A 207 -17.02 0.64 -14.92
N ALA A 208 -16.64 -0.65 -14.93
CA ALA A 208 -15.94 -1.32 -13.85
C ALA A 208 -14.63 -0.60 -13.44
N ASP A 209 -13.87 -0.08 -14.42
CA ASP A 209 -12.60 0.59 -14.19
C ASP A 209 -12.75 1.95 -13.46
N ALA A 210 -13.85 2.66 -13.66
CA ALA A 210 -14.12 3.89 -12.93
C ALA A 210 -14.43 3.62 -11.46
N HIS A 211 -15.21 2.56 -11.17
CA HIS A 211 -15.43 2.09 -9.80
C HIS A 211 -14.14 1.58 -9.16
N LEU A 212 -13.27 0.89 -9.89
CA LEU A 212 -11.94 0.50 -9.42
C LEU A 212 -11.10 1.73 -9.06
N GLY A 213 -11.09 2.75 -9.92
CA GLY A 213 -10.38 4.01 -9.67
C GLY A 213 -10.85 4.72 -8.39
N LEU A 214 -12.18 4.81 -8.19
CA LEU A 214 -12.75 5.36 -6.95
C LEU A 214 -12.40 4.50 -5.73
N GLY A 215 -12.42 3.19 -5.86
CA GLY A 215 -12.03 2.28 -4.78
C GLY A 215 -10.58 2.48 -4.33
N ARG A 216 -9.66 2.62 -5.28
CA ARG A 216 -8.25 2.93 -5.00
C ARG A 216 -8.10 4.31 -4.33
N LEU A 217 -8.79 5.32 -4.84
CA LEU A 217 -8.78 6.67 -4.28
C LEU A 217 -9.26 6.70 -2.82
N TYR A 218 -10.40 6.08 -2.53
CA TYR A 218 -10.92 6.05 -1.17
C TYR A 218 -10.04 5.26 -0.21
N ARG A 219 -9.38 4.21 -0.68
CA ARG A 219 -8.39 3.47 0.11
C ARG A 219 -7.18 4.34 0.49
N GLU A 220 -6.64 5.14 -0.45
CA GLU A 220 -5.56 6.11 -0.17
C GLU A 220 -5.96 7.16 0.90
N HIS A 221 -7.25 7.49 0.97
CA HIS A 221 -7.81 8.37 2.00
C HIS A 221 -8.18 7.64 3.29
N LEU A 222 -7.97 6.33 3.36
CA LEU A 222 -8.39 5.46 4.46
C LEU A 222 -9.91 5.50 4.74
N ASP A 223 -10.71 5.84 3.72
CA ASP A 223 -12.16 5.70 3.72
C ASP A 223 -12.51 4.31 3.19
N LEU A 224 -12.27 3.32 4.06
CA LEU A 224 -12.40 1.92 3.64
C LEU A 224 -13.84 1.51 3.37
N ASP A 225 -14.84 2.23 3.88
CA ASP A 225 -16.25 1.92 3.61
C ASP A 225 -16.61 2.30 2.17
N ARG A 226 -16.28 3.50 1.72
CA ARG A 226 -16.47 3.90 0.32
C ARG A 226 -15.57 3.12 -0.63
N ALA A 227 -14.34 2.79 -0.19
CA ALA A 227 -13.45 1.92 -0.97
C ALA A 227 -14.06 0.54 -1.23
N GLU A 228 -14.54 -0.12 -0.16
CA GLU A 228 -15.21 -1.42 -0.25
C GLU A 228 -16.43 -1.38 -1.15
N GLN A 229 -17.29 -0.38 -1.00
CA GLN A 229 -18.48 -0.21 -1.83
C GLN A 229 -18.13 -0.10 -3.32
N SER A 230 -17.16 0.76 -3.65
CA SER A 230 -16.72 0.97 -5.03
C SER A 230 -16.08 -0.28 -5.63
N LEU A 231 -15.22 -0.97 -4.87
CA LEU A 231 -14.56 -2.20 -5.33
C LEU A 231 -15.54 -3.36 -5.50
N ARG A 232 -16.54 -3.49 -4.62
CA ARG A 232 -17.63 -4.47 -4.79
C ARG A 232 -18.42 -4.22 -6.07
N GLN A 233 -18.69 -2.95 -6.39
CA GLN A 233 -19.35 -2.59 -7.63
C GLN A 233 -18.49 -2.93 -8.85
N SER A 234 -17.18 -2.63 -8.80
CA SER A 234 -16.25 -3.04 -9.85
C SER A 234 -16.22 -4.55 -10.07
N VAL A 235 -16.14 -5.34 -8.97
CA VAL A 235 -16.18 -6.81 -9.02
C VAL A 235 -17.54 -7.34 -9.52
N ALA A 236 -18.65 -6.69 -9.20
CA ALA A 236 -19.97 -7.08 -9.71
C ALA A 236 -20.08 -6.87 -11.23
N LEU A 237 -19.49 -5.79 -11.74
CA LEU A 237 -19.48 -5.47 -13.17
C LEU A 237 -18.46 -6.31 -13.96
N ASN A 238 -17.32 -6.63 -13.35
CA ASN A 238 -16.28 -7.50 -13.92
C ASN A 238 -15.81 -8.54 -12.89
N PRO A 239 -16.52 -9.68 -12.75
CA PRO A 239 -16.22 -10.69 -11.73
C PRO A 239 -14.84 -11.36 -11.84
N ARG A 240 -14.19 -11.25 -12.99
CA ARG A 240 -12.84 -11.77 -13.25
C ARG A 240 -11.76 -10.69 -13.25
N GLY A 241 -12.12 -9.44 -12.95
CA GLY A 241 -11.18 -8.32 -12.88
C GLY A 241 -10.20 -8.47 -11.72
N ILE A 242 -8.95 -8.82 -12.03
CA ILE A 242 -7.96 -9.14 -11.01
C ILE A 242 -7.67 -7.96 -10.07
N ASP A 243 -7.53 -6.77 -10.60
CA ASP A 243 -7.22 -5.56 -9.83
C ASP A 243 -8.33 -5.20 -8.84
N ALA A 244 -9.59 -5.41 -9.24
CA ALA A 244 -10.74 -5.18 -8.37
C ALA A 244 -10.84 -6.23 -7.25
N LEU A 245 -10.58 -7.51 -7.57
CA LEU A 245 -10.55 -8.60 -6.60
C LEU A 245 -9.42 -8.41 -5.58
N LEU A 246 -8.21 -8.06 -6.04
CA LEU A 246 -7.07 -7.77 -5.17
C LEU A 246 -7.33 -6.53 -4.29
N GLY A 247 -7.81 -5.43 -4.88
CA GLY A 247 -8.14 -4.23 -4.14
C GLY A 247 -9.21 -4.45 -3.07
N LEU A 248 -10.26 -5.22 -3.40
CA LEU A 248 -11.30 -5.58 -2.44
C LEU A 248 -10.76 -6.47 -1.31
N ALA A 249 -9.92 -7.45 -1.64
CA ALA A 249 -9.28 -8.31 -0.65
C ALA A 249 -8.42 -7.51 0.33
N GLU A 250 -7.62 -6.59 -0.17
CA GLU A 250 -6.76 -5.72 0.64
C GLU A 250 -7.59 -4.81 1.57
N VAL A 251 -8.67 -4.19 1.06
CA VAL A 251 -9.59 -3.37 1.88
C VAL A 251 -10.28 -4.20 2.97
N LEU A 252 -10.75 -5.41 2.64
CA LEU A 252 -11.37 -6.31 3.61
C LEU A 252 -10.38 -6.75 4.70
N ALA A 253 -9.13 -7.05 4.34
CA ALA A 253 -8.07 -7.37 5.28
C ALA A 253 -7.76 -6.18 6.20
N GLU A 254 -7.67 -4.96 5.66
CA GLU A 254 -7.47 -3.73 6.44
C GLU A 254 -8.62 -3.45 7.41
N LYS A 255 -9.86 -3.84 7.07
CA LYS A 255 -11.04 -3.78 7.95
C LYS A 255 -11.12 -4.93 8.97
N GLY A 256 -10.13 -5.84 8.99
CA GLY A 256 -10.09 -6.98 9.91
C GLY A 256 -10.93 -8.18 9.45
N ASN A 257 -11.45 -8.18 8.22
CA ASN A 257 -12.23 -9.31 7.68
C ASN A 257 -11.36 -10.26 6.86
N ARG A 258 -10.51 -11.02 7.54
CA ARG A 258 -9.57 -11.98 6.92
C ARG A 258 -10.29 -13.01 6.04
N GLY A 259 -11.41 -13.57 6.49
CA GLY A 259 -12.13 -14.62 5.76
C GLY A 259 -12.61 -14.13 4.39
N ALA A 260 -13.30 -12.99 4.36
CA ALA A 260 -13.77 -12.39 3.10
C ALA A 260 -12.61 -11.94 2.19
N ALA A 261 -11.49 -11.48 2.76
CA ALA A 261 -10.29 -11.17 2.00
C ALA A 261 -9.71 -12.42 1.31
N GLN A 262 -9.60 -13.52 2.04
CA GLN A 262 -9.14 -14.81 1.50
C GLN A 262 -10.07 -15.34 0.40
N ASP A 263 -11.38 -15.17 0.52
CA ASP A 263 -12.34 -15.53 -0.53
C ASP A 263 -12.11 -14.72 -1.83
N CYS A 264 -11.82 -13.43 -1.71
CA CYS A 264 -11.47 -12.60 -2.87
C CYS A 264 -10.14 -13.06 -3.51
N TYR A 265 -9.13 -13.40 -2.71
CA TYR A 265 -7.86 -13.93 -3.23
C TYR A 265 -8.04 -15.30 -3.93
N ARG A 266 -8.87 -16.22 -3.39
CA ARG A 266 -9.19 -17.49 -4.06
C ARG A 266 -9.85 -17.25 -5.42
N ARG A 267 -10.84 -16.37 -5.48
CA ARG A 267 -11.49 -15.98 -6.75
C ARG A 267 -10.50 -15.35 -7.73
N ALA A 268 -9.55 -14.54 -7.24
CA ALA A 268 -8.51 -13.97 -8.09
C ALA A 268 -7.57 -15.05 -8.66
N ILE A 269 -7.23 -16.09 -7.88
CA ILE A 269 -6.42 -17.23 -8.33
C ILE A 269 -7.21 -18.10 -9.34
N GLU A 270 -8.49 -18.33 -9.12
CA GLU A 270 -9.36 -19.06 -10.05
C GLU A 270 -9.46 -18.36 -11.41
N ALA A 271 -9.61 -17.03 -11.39
CA ALA A 271 -9.69 -16.23 -12.61
C ALA A 271 -8.32 -16.09 -13.32
N HIS A 272 -7.23 -16.01 -12.53
CA HIS A 272 -5.85 -15.75 -12.97
C HIS A 272 -4.86 -16.66 -12.23
N PRO A 273 -4.71 -17.93 -12.61
CA PRO A 273 -3.89 -18.92 -11.88
C PRO A 273 -2.42 -18.53 -11.73
N ALA A 274 -1.89 -17.70 -12.61
CA ALA A 274 -0.51 -17.20 -12.55
C ALA A 274 -0.31 -16.00 -11.61
N SER A 275 -1.37 -15.49 -10.96
CA SER A 275 -1.26 -14.31 -10.11
C SER A 275 -0.50 -14.60 -8.81
N LEU A 276 0.79 -14.30 -8.79
CA LEU A 276 1.61 -14.38 -7.57
C LEU A 276 1.07 -13.44 -6.46
N ARG A 277 0.60 -12.23 -6.82
CA ARG A 277 0.04 -11.28 -5.85
C ARG A 277 -1.16 -11.86 -5.08
N ALA A 278 -2.07 -12.53 -5.78
CA ALA A 278 -3.22 -13.18 -5.16
C ALA A 278 -2.79 -14.33 -4.22
N ARG A 279 -1.78 -15.12 -4.63
CA ARG A 279 -1.23 -16.20 -3.80
C ARG A 279 -0.54 -15.66 -2.54
N ILE A 280 0.23 -14.57 -2.66
CA ILE A 280 0.82 -13.87 -1.50
C ILE A 280 -0.29 -13.43 -0.55
N GLY A 281 -1.33 -12.76 -1.05
CA GLY A 281 -2.45 -12.31 -0.24
C GLY A 281 -3.18 -13.45 0.48
N LEU A 282 -3.46 -14.55 -0.22
CA LEU A 282 -4.10 -15.72 0.37
C LEU A 282 -3.26 -16.35 1.49
N ALA A 283 -1.95 -16.51 1.26
CA ALA A 283 -1.03 -17.18 2.16
C ALA A 283 -0.65 -16.34 3.38
N LEU A 284 -0.43 -15.03 3.19
CA LEU A 284 0.24 -14.18 4.19
C LEU A 284 -0.69 -13.18 4.88
N THR A 285 -2.00 -13.16 4.57
CA THR A 285 -2.94 -12.29 5.28
C THR A 285 -3.20 -12.81 6.69
N LEU A 286 -2.90 -11.97 7.69
CA LEU A 286 -3.07 -12.27 9.12
C LEU A 286 -4.33 -11.59 9.68
N PRO A 287 -4.97 -12.14 10.74
CA PRO A 287 -5.98 -11.43 11.50
C PRO A 287 -5.38 -10.20 12.19
N GLN A 288 -6.20 -9.17 12.42
CA GLN A 288 -5.80 -8.03 13.25
C GLN A 288 -6.16 -8.22 14.72
N VAL A 289 -7.18 -9.03 15.03
CA VAL A 289 -7.56 -9.41 16.38
C VAL A 289 -7.54 -10.91 16.46
N TYR A 290 -6.77 -11.44 17.43
CA TYR A 290 -6.67 -12.88 17.71
C TYR A 290 -7.61 -13.25 18.86
N GLU A 291 -8.13 -14.46 18.85
CA GLU A 291 -9.02 -14.96 19.90
C GLU A 291 -8.25 -15.34 21.17
N ASP A 292 -7.13 -16.05 20.98
CA ASP A 292 -6.24 -16.54 22.04
C ASP A 292 -4.85 -16.86 21.47
N ALA A 293 -3.96 -17.36 22.33
CA ALA A 293 -2.60 -17.74 21.95
C ALA A 293 -2.56 -18.92 20.97
N ALA A 294 -3.49 -19.88 21.07
CA ALA A 294 -3.56 -21.03 20.17
C ALA A 294 -3.94 -20.57 18.73
N HIS A 295 -4.85 -19.61 18.62
CA HIS A 295 -5.19 -19.00 17.32
C HIS A 295 -3.97 -18.28 16.70
N ILE A 296 -3.15 -17.60 17.52
CA ILE A 296 -1.88 -17.00 17.05
C ILE A 296 -0.96 -18.07 16.48
N ASP A 297 -0.74 -19.15 17.22
CA ASP A 297 0.19 -20.20 16.82
C ASP A 297 -0.30 -20.94 15.55
N ALA A 298 -1.60 -21.18 15.42
CA ALA A 298 -2.22 -21.72 14.21
C ALA A 298 -2.02 -20.79 12.98
N CYS A 299 -2.27 -19.49 13.13
CA CYS A 299 -2.06 -18.50 12.06
C CYS A 299 -0.59 -18.40 11.65
N ARG A 300 0.36 -18.53 12.57
CA ARG A 300 1.80 -18.56 12.27
C ARG A 300 2.18 -19.83 11.50
N ALA A 301 1.63 -20.98 11.86
CA ALA A 301 1.87 -22.22 11.14
C ALA A 301 1.33 -22.14 9.70
N GLU A 302 0.11 -21.62 9.51
CA GLU A 302 -0.45 -21.37 8.17
C GLU A 302 0.43 -20.40 7.36
N TYR A 303 0.89 -19.32 7.98
CA TYR A 303 1.78 -18.34 7.35
C TYR A 303 3.10 -18.98 6.90
N ALA A 304 3.74 -19.76 7.77
CA ALA A 304 5.00 -20.45 7.47
C ALA A 304 4.85 -21.44 6.31
N ALA A 305 3.78 -22.24 6.32
CA ALA A 305 3.46 -23.19 5.24
C ALA A 305 3.19 -22.46 3.92
N GLY A 306 2.42 -21.37 3.95
CA GLY A 306 2.13 -20.56 2.77
C GLY A 306 3.39 -19.87 2.22
N LEU A 307 4.29 -19.41 3.08
CA LEU A 307 5.57 -18.81 2.66
C LEU A 307 6.48 -19.87 2.00
N ALA A 308 6.52 -21.10 2.52
CA ALA A 308 7.28 -22.18 1.91
C ALA A 308 6.76 -22.55 0.52
N ASP A 309 5.43 -22.61 0.34
CA ASP A 309 4.80 -22.84 -0.97
C ASP A 309 5.11 -21.72 -1.96
N LEU A 310 5.02 -20.45 -1.51
CA LEU A 310 5.39 -19.30 -2.32
C LEU A 310 6.86 -19.35 -2.78
N ALA A 311 7.77 -19.67 -1.87
CA ALA A 311 9.20 -19.76 -2.18
C ALA A 311 9.49 -20.85 -3.25
N ALA A 312 8.77 -21.97 -3.21
CA ALA A 312 8.92 -23.05 -4.17
C ALA A 312 8.36 -22.71 -5.57
N ASN A 313 7.24 -21.99 -5.64
CA ASN A 313 6.47 -21.82 -6.88
C ASN A 313 6.64 -20.44 -7.54
N ALA A 314 7.01 -19.38 -6.79
CA ALA A 314 7.07 -18.01 -7.31
C ALA A 314 7.99 -17.83 -8.53
N PRO A 315 9.20 -18.41 -8.60
CA PRO A 315 10.08 -18.19 -9.75
C PRO A 315 9.42 -18.54 -11.10
N GLY A 316 8.63 -19.64 -11.12
CA GLY A 316 7.89 -20.04 -12.31
C GLY A 316 6.75 -19.07 -12.67
N LEU A 317 6.05 -18.55 -11.66
CA LEU A 317 4.92 -17.63 -11.85
C LEU A 317 5.33 -16.24 -12.37
N VAL A 318 6.57 -15.81 -12.09
CA VAL A 318 7.07 -14.49 -12.50
C VAL A 318 8.02 -14.54 -13.70
N ALA A 319 8.21 -15.70 -14.34
CA ALA A 319 9.20 -15.85 -15.39
C ALA A 319 9.01 -14.86 -16.56
N ALA A 320 7.77 -14.56 -16.92
CA ALA A 320 7.42 -13.62 -17.99
C ALA A 320 7.39 -12.14 -17.57
N LEU A 321 7.48 -11.84 -16.27
CA LEU A 321 7.38 -10.47 -15.76
C LEU A 321 8.72 -9.74 -15.86
N ASN A 322 8.66 -8.45 -16.20
CA ASN A 322 9.82 -7.57 -16.14
C ASN A 322 10.19 -7.21 -14.69
N PRO A 323 11.37 -6.58 -14.43
CA PRO A 323 11.82 -6.28 -13.07
C PRO A 323 10.87 -5.41 -12.26
N GLU A 324 10.24 -4.41 -12.88
CA GLU A 324 9.30 -3.49 -12.24
C GLU A 324 8.02 -4.23 -11.81
N GLU A 325 7.48 -5.06 -12.69
CA GLU A 325 6.30 -5.89 -12.42
C GLU A 325 6.57 -6.91 -11.30
N ARG A 326 7.75 -7.54 -11.29
CA ARG A 326 8.16 -8.47 -10.22
C ARG A 326 8.20 -7.76 -8.88
N ALA A 327 8.88 -6.59 -8.82
CA ALA A 327 8.98 -5.79 -7.62
C ALA A 327 7.59 -5.37 -7.10
N GLY A 328 6.71 -4.90 -7.99
CA GLY A 328 5.34 -4.53 -7.62
C GLY A 328 4.54 -5.71 -7.06
N THR A 329 4.70 -6.89 -7.66
CA THR A 329 3.96 -8.09 -7.28
C THR A 329 4.29 -8.59 -5.87
N ILE A 330 5.57 -8.52 -5.44
CA ILE A 330 6.03 -9.06 -4.15
C ILE A 330 6.03 -8.06 -3.01
N GLN A 331 5.63 -6.81 -3.22
CA GLN A 331 5.50 -5.82 -2.16
C GLN A 331 4.40 -6.27 -1.19
N TRP A 332 4.79 -6.80 -0.05
CA TRP A 332 3.91 -7.27 1.00
C TRP A 332 4.36 -6.74 2.36
N ASN A 333 3.41 -6.52 3.25
CA ASN A 333 3.67 -6.01 4.58
C ASN A 333 3.46 -7.08 5.64
N ASN A 334 4.55 -7.47 6.32
CA ASN A 334 4.54 -8.43 7.42
C ASN A 334 4.25 -7.77 8.79
N PHE A 335 3.78 -6.55 8.77
CA PHE A 335 3.61 -5.68 9.93
C PHE A 335 2.88 -6.34 11.11
N TYR A 336 1.85 -7.14 10.84
CA TYR A 336 1.04 -7.76 11.90
C TYR A 336 1.70 -8.95 12.60
N LEU A 337 2.79 -9.53 12.08
CA LEU A 337 3.57 -10.56 12.79
C LEU A 337 4.11 -10.05 14.13
N ALA A 338 4.54 -8.80 14.15
CA ALA A 338 5.17 -8.17 15.31
C ALA A 338 4.31 -8.15 16.58
N TYR A 339 2.98 -8.24 16.45
CA TYR A 339 2.03 -8.11 17.56
C TYR A 339 1.63 -9.46 18.19
N GLN A 340 2.19 -10.55 17.70
CA GLN A 340 1.86 -11.91 18.11
C GLN A 340 2.67 -12.40 19.36
N GLY A 341 3.60 -11.61 19.85
CA GLY A 341 4.41 -11.97 21.02
C GLY A 341 5.38 -13.15 20.81
N ARG A 342 5.74 -13.43 19.56
CA ARG A 342 6.64 -14.52 19.16
C ARG A 342 7.88 -13.95 18.48
N ASP A 343 8.99 -14.71 18.46
CA ASP A 343 10.15 -14.39 17.63
C ASP A 343 9.78 -14.51 16.16
N ASP A 344 10.14 -13.48 15.36
CA ASP A 344 9.79 -13.39 13.94
C ASP A 344 10.99 -13.66 13.02
N ARG A 345 12.18 -13.91 13.58
CA ARG A 345 13.42 -14.00 12.80
C ARG A 345 13.32 -15.00 11.66
N GLU A 346 12.90 -16.22 11.96
CA GLU A 346 12.80 -17.29 10.95
C GLU A 346 11.82 -16.94 9.80
N LEU A 347 10.65 -16.37 10.15
CA LEU A 347 9.65 -15.98 9.15
C LEU A 347 10.11 -14.79 8.31
N GLN A 348 10.80 -13.82 8.92
CA GLN A 348 11.35 -12.66 8.21
C GLN A 348 12.48 -13.08 7.27
N GLU A 349 13.41 -13.93 7.72
CA GLU A 349 14.46 -14.50 6.86
C GLU A 349 13.86 -15.33 5.71
N GLY A 350 12.80 -16.10 5.97
CA GLY A 350 12.06 -16.85 4.95
C GLY A 350 11.46 -15.91 3.90
N PHE A 351 10.82 -14.84 4.33
CA PHE A 351 10.22 -13.84 3.43
C PHE A 351 11.29 -13.08 2.62
N ALA A 352 12.40 -12.71 3.26
CA ALA A 352 13.52 -12.06 2.58
C ALA A 352 14.15 -12.97 1.50
N ARG A 353 14.32 -14.28 1.80
CA ARG A 353 14.77 -15.27 0.82
C ARG A 353 13.80 -15.41 -0.37
N PHE A 354 12.49 -15.43 -0.09
CA PHE A 354 11.46 -15.44 -1.13
C PHE A 354 11.57 -14.19 -2.04
N GLN A 355 11.67 -12.98 -1.47
CA GLN A 355 11.81 -11.76 -2.25
C GLN A 355 13.08 -11.76 -3.11
N ARG A 356 14.21 -12.22 -2.55
CA ARG A 356 15.47 -12.33 -3.28
C ARG A 356 15.35 -13.30 -4.46
N ALA A 357 14.75 -14.48 -4.27
CA ALA A 357 14.56 -15.48 -5.32
C ALA A 357 13.74 -14.94 -6.50
N VAL A 358 12.82 -14.01 -6.27
CA VAL A 358 12.01 -13.38 -7.32
C VAL A 358 12.78 -12.27 -8.05
N LEU A 359 13.54 -11.43 -7.33
CA LEU A 359 14.15 -10.22 -7.90
C LEU A 359 15.55 -10.44 -8.49
N GLU A 360 16.40 -11.20 -7.81
CA GLU A 360 17.81 -11.36 -8.19
C GLU A 360 18.02 -11.82 -9.64
N PRO A 361 17.19 -12.74 -10.19
CA PRO A 361 17.35 -13.19 -11.59
C PRO A 361 17.17 -12.08 -12.63
N THR A 362 16.44 -10.99 -12.31
CA THR A 362 16.20 -9.87 -13.24
C THR A 362 16.92 -8.59 -12.85
N LEU A 363 17.45 -8.52 -11.63
CA LEU A 363 18.16 -7.37 -11.08
C LEU A 363 19.52 -7.75 -10.48
N PRO A 364 20.32 -8.64 -11.12
CA PRO A 364 21.55 -9.18 -10.53
C PRO A 364 22.57 -8.08 -10.16
N GLN A 365 22.56 -6.95 -10.87
CA GLN A 365 23.44 -5.81 -10.61
C GLN A 365 23.20 -5.13 -9.25
N PHE A 366 22.04 -5.36 -8.62
CA PHE A 366 21.71 -4.84 -7.30
C PHE A 366 21.91 -5.86 -6.16
N TYR A 367 22.51 -7.02 -6.46
CA TYR A 367 22.86 -8.04 -5.45
C TYR A 367 24.36 -8.24 -5.32
N GLN A 368 25.15 -7.53 -6.13
CA GLN A 368 26.61 -7.60 -6.07
C GLN A 368 27.14 -6.74 -4.90
N PRO A 369 28.17 -7.22 -4.18
CA PRO A 369 28.85 -6.43 -3.16
C PRO A 369 29.34 -5.11 -3.73
N ILE A 370 29.25 -4.05 -2.95
CA ILE A 370 29.78 -2.72 -3.26
C ILE A 370 30.98 -2.47 -2.35
N ALA A 371 32.15 -2.24 -2.95
CA ALA A 371 33.35 -1.95 -2.20
C ALA A 371 33.24 -0.58 -1.48
N PRO A 372 33.65 -0.47 -0.19
CA PRO A 372 33.69 0.81 0.49
C PRO A 372 34.74 1.72 -0.15
N ARG A 373 34.46 3.02 -0.20
CA ARG A 373 35.38 4.04 -0.68
C ARG A 373 36.20 4.61 0.50
N PRO A 374 37.52 4.78 0.38
CA PRO A 374 38.30 5.44 1.39
C PRO A 374 37.77 6.86 1.69
N ARG A 375 37.77 7.28 2.92
CA ARG A 375 37.34 8.64 3.29
C ARG A 375 38.32 9.70 2.81
N ALA A 376 39.61 9.49 2.97
CA ALA A 376 40.69 10.41 2.53
C ALA A 376 40.38 11.88 2.89
N GLY A 377 39.86 12.13 4.09
CA GLY A 377 39.50 13.46 4.57
C GLY A 377 38.14 14.02 4.07
N ARG A 378 37.40 13.31 3.19
CA ARG A 378 36.07 13.73 2.75
C ARG A 378 34.99 13.44 3.79
N ARG A 379 33.88 14.17 3.72
CA ARG A 379 32.70 13.87 4.51
C ARG A 379 32.15 12.49 4.15
N LEU A 380 31.61 11.79 5.15
CA LEU A 380 30.93 10.54 4.97
C LEU A 380 29.54 10.79 4.35
N ARG A 381 29.24 10.15 3.22
CA ARG A 381 27.95 10.30 2.55
C ARG A 381 26.95 9.27 3.07
N VAL A 382 25.95 9.75 3.82
CA VAL A 382 24.93 8.90 4.46
C VAL A 382 23.58 9.13 3.79
N GLY A 383 23.03 8.09 3.18
CA GLY A 383 21.69 8.09 2.62
C GLY A 383 20.64 7.70 3.67
N PHE A 384 19.50 8.35 3.64
CA PHE A 384 18.32 7.98 4.44
C PHE A 384 17.13 7.79 3.50
N VAL A 385 16.43 6.66 3.62
CA VAL A 385 15.22 6.37 2.83
C VAL A 385 14.07 6.08 3.77
N SER A 386 12.97 6.85 3.65
CA SER A 386 11.77 6.66 4.46
C SER A 386 10.51 7.13 3.74
N GLN A 387 9.40 6.42 4.01
CA GLN A 387 8.04 6.86 3.71
C GLN A 387 7.49 7.79 4.80
N PHE A 388 8.11 7.80 5.99
CA PHE A 388 7.56 8.39 7.22
C PHE A 388 8.25 9.69 7.66
N PHE A 389 8.98 10.35 6.78
CA PHE A 389 9.58 11.67 7.05
C PHE A 389 8.52 12.79 7.05
N TYR A 390 7.53 12.65 7.94
CA TYR A 390 6.46 13.61 8.23
C TYR A 390 6.04 13.47 9.70
N HIS A 391 5.12 14.32 10.18
CA HIS A 391 4.65 14.27 11.57
C HIS A 391 3.90 12.97 11.88
N CYS A 392 4.63 12.01 12.38
CA CYS A 392 4.16 10.71 12.87
C CYS A 392 5.19 10.14 13.86
N THR A 393 4.85 9.03 14.49
CA THR A 393 5.73 8.39 15.48
C THR A 393 7.15 8.16 14.94
N ALA A 394 7.30 7.50 13.79
CA ALA A 394 8.60 7.23 13.20
C ALA A 394 9.34 8.52 12.78
N GLY A 395 8.63 9.47 12.16
CA GLY A 395 9.21 10.76 11.79
C GLY A 395 9.76 11.52 12.98
N ASN A 396 9.03 11.56 14.10
CA ASN A 396 9.45 12.24 15.32
C ASN A 396 10.66 11.54 15.99
N TYR A 397 10.73 10.20 15.96
CA TYR A 397 11.89 9.48 16.50
C TYR A 397 13.16 9.71 15.68
N PHE A 398 13.06 9.61 14.35
CA PHE A 398 14.25 9.48 13.51
C PHE A 398 14.64 10.73 12.74
N LYS A 399 13.87 11.82 12.78
CA LYS A 399 14.29 13.09 12.20
C LYS A 399 15.66 13.56 12.75
N SER A 400 15.92 13.26 14.04
CA SER A 400 17.18 13.63 14.69
C SER A 400 18.42 12.93 14.09
N TRP A 401 18.23 11.73 13.51
CA TRP A 401 19.29 11.04 12.78
C TRP A 401 19.71 11.75 11.49
N VAL A 402 18.87 12.65 10.97
CA VAL A 402 19.20 13.49 9.80
C VAL A 402 19.58 14.89 10.27
N THR A 403 18.75 15.52 11.12
CA THR A 403 18.84 16.94 11.46
C THR A 403 19.95 17.28 12.43
N LYS A 404 20.48 16.30 13.19
CA LYS A 404 21.49 16.51 14.24
C LYS A 404 22.86 15.86 13.92
N LEU A 405 23.06 15.24 12.73
CA LEU A 405 24.40 14.83 12.30
C LEU A 405 25.26 16.06 12.04
N ASP A 406 26.54 15.99 12.43
CA ASP A 406 27.50 17.06 12.20
C ASP A 406 27.75 17.29 10.70
N PRO A 407 27.32 18.41 10.10
CA PRO A 407 27.46 18.67 8.66
C PRO A 407 28.92 18.86 8.22
N ALA A 408 29.87 19.07 9.15
CA ALA A 408 31.29 19.12 8.82
C ALA A 408 31.85 17.72 8.53
N ARG A 409 31.26 16.69 9.08
CA ARG A 409 31.73 15.29 8.98
C ARG A 409 30.87 14.44 8.06
N PHE A 410 29.56 14.78 7.91
CA PHE A 410 28.56 14.02 7.17
C PHE A 410 27.93 14.83 6.03
N GLU A 411 27.74 14.18 4.89
CA GLU A 411 26.93 14.66 3.78
C GLU A 411 25.65 13.81 3.74
N THR A 412 24.53 14.37 4.21
CA THR A 412 23.26 13.64 4.29
C THR A 412 22.51 13.72 2.98
N VAL A 413 22.06 12.57 2.46
CA VAL A 413 21.23 12.45 1.26
C VAL A 413 19.90 11.80 1.65
N VAL A 414 18.79 12.53 1.51
CA VAL A 414 17.49 12.07 1.97
C VAL A 414 16.57 11.75 0.80
N TYR A 415 16.01 10.56 0.79
CA TYR A 415 14.92 10.14 -0.08
C TYR A 415 13.63 10.05 0.74
N SER A 416 12.80 11.09 0.65
CA SER A 416 11.48 11.12 1.26
C SER A 416 10.46 10.58 0.26
N LEU A 417 9.94 9.40 0.52
CA LEU A 417 8.90 8.78 -0.32
C LEU A 417 7.48 9.19 0.10
N ASN A 418 7.40 10.18 0.99
CA ASN A 418 6.15 10.76 1.46
C ASN A 418 5.54 11.67 0.39
N ASN A 419 4.23 11.53 0.16
CA ASN A 419 3.44 12.38 -0.75
C ASN A 419 2.65 13.49 -0.04
N ARG A 420 2.84 13.66 1.28
CA ARG A 420 2.16 14.67 2.12
C ARG A 420 3.17 15.40 3.00
N PRO A 421 4.01 16.28 2.41
CA PRO A 421 5.03 17.00 3.16
C PRO A 421 4.41 17.97 4.17
N ASP A 422 5.01 18.03 5.37
CA ASP A 422 4.58 18.90 6.47
C ASP A 422 5.77 19.65 7.10
N ALA A 423 5.63 20.13 8.34
CA ALA A 423 6.68 20.84 9.04
C ALA A 423 7.90 19.96 9.32
N VAL A 424 7.70 18.68 9.68
CA VAL A 424 8.80 17.72 9.93
C VAL A 424 9.53 17.43 8.62
N THR A 425 8.81 17.26 7.52
CA THR A 425 9.42 17.08 6.19
C THR A 425 10.33 18.26 5.84
N ARG A 426 9.84 19.50 6.06
CA ARG A 426 10.63 20.71 5.78
C ARG A 426 11.84 20.86 6.70
N GLU A 427 11.75 20.46 7.98
CA GLU A 427 12.86 20.45 8.92
C GLU A 427 13.98 19.50 8.42
N ILE A 428 13.60 18.30 7.96
CA ILE A 428 14.53 17.31 7.41
C ILE A 428 15.14 17.81 6.08
N GLU A 429 14.32 18.40 5.19
CA GLU A 429 14.77 18.96 3.92
C GLU A 429 15.81 20.07 4.13
N ALA A 430 15.56 20.99 5.08
CA ALA A 430 16.47 22.08 5.39
C ALA A 430 17.83 21.62 5.96
N ALA A 431 17.86 20.48 6.67
CA ALA A 431 19.07 19.92 7.25
C ALA A 431 19.85 19.02 6.28
N ALA A 432 19.20 18.47 5.27
CA ALA A 432 19.81 17.55 4.33
C ALA A 432 20.71 18.28 3.32
N ALA A 433 21.90 17.71 3.03
CA ALA A 433 22.75 18.21 1.95
C ALA A 433 22.11 18.01 0.57
N ARG A 434 21.32 16.95 0.42
CA ARG A 434 20.48 16.68 -0.76
C ARG A 434 19.16 16.08 -0.31
N PHE A 435 18.06 16.56 -0.88
CA PHE A 435 16.72 16.07 -0.61
C PHE A 435 16.03 15.65 -1.92
N ARG A 436 15.42 14.46 -1.94
CA ARG A 436 14.71 13.87 -3.07
C ARG A 436 13.31 13.47 -2.62
N SER A 437 12.28 14.02 -3.25
CA SER A 437 10.87 13.71 -2.97
C SER A 437 10.05 13.39 -4.22
N GLN A 438 10.71 13.27 -5.38
CA GLN A 438 10.04 12.96 -6.64
C GLN A 438 9.53 11.50 -6.66
N ALA A 439 8.52 11.25 -7.48
CA ALA A 439 8.07 9.90 -7.75
C ALA A 439 9.12 9.14 -8.59
N PHE A 440 9.45 7.94 -8.14
CA PHE A 440 10.33 7.02 -8.85
C PHE A 440 9.57 5.73 -9.15
N SER A 441 9.91 5.04 -10.24
CA SER A 441 9.66 3.61 -10.35
C SER A 441 10.51 2.85 -9.32
N PHE A 442 10.25 1.57 -9.08
CA PHE A 442 11.05 0.80 -8.13
C PHE A 442 12.50 0.67 -8.57
N VAL A 443 12.71 0.29 -9.83
CA VAL A 443 14.06 0.14 -10.41
C VAL A 443 14.75 1.50 -10.54
N GLY A 444 14.00 2.56 -10.90
CA GLY A 444 14.53 3.92 -10.98
C GLY A 444 14.99 4.45 -9.61
N LEU A 445 14.27 4.11 -8.53
CA LEU A 445 14.68 4.46 -7.16
C LEU A 445 15.96 3.72 -6.77
N ALA A 446 16.04 2.42 -7.05
CA ALA A 446 17.23 1.62 -6.77
C ALA A 446 18.46 2.17 -7.53
N GLN A 447 18.29 2.50 -8.82
CA GLN A 447 19.36 3.08 -9.63
C GLN A 447 19.79 4.46 -9.12
N SER A 448 18.82 5.34 -8.81
CA SER A 448 19.10 6.68 -8.25
C SER A 448 19.91 6.61 -6.95
N LEU A 449 19.55 5.69 -6.05
CA LEU A 449 20.30 5.47 -4.80
C LEU A 449 21.72 4.96 -5.05
N LYS A 450 21.90 4.04 -6.00
CA LYS A 450 23.21 3.53 -6.38
C LYS A 450 24.10 4.60 -7.00
N ASP A 451 23.52 5.48 -7.82
CA ASP A 451 24.24 6.58 -8.48
C ASP A 451 24.70 7.68 -7.50
N GLU A 452 24.05 7.81 -6.33
CA GLU A 452 24.50 8.72 -5.27
C GLU A 452 25.85 8.30 -4.64
N GLN A 453 26.31 7.07 -4.90
CA GLN A 453 27.57 6.55 -4.35
C GLN A 453 27.66 6.75 -2.82
N LEU A 454 26.64 6.33 -2.12
CA LEU A 454 26.56 6.41 -0.67
C LEU A 454 27.66 5.54 -0.02
N ASP A 455 28.16 5.97 1.11
CA ASP A 455 29.04 5.13 1.96
C ASP A 455 28.19 4.26 2.88
N VAL A 456 27.09 4.83 3.40
CA VAL A 456 26.13 4.16 4.25
C VAL A 456 24.71 4.49 3.78
N LEU A 457 23.84 3.51 3.79
CA LEU A 457 22.39 3.69 3.58
C LEU A 457 21.63 3.25 4.82
N VAL A 458 20.80 4.13 5.36
CA VAL A 458 20.01 3.91 6.57
C VAL A 458 18.53 3.92 6.24
N TYR A 459 17.85 2.90 6.70
CA TYR A 459 16.39 2.77 6.69
C TYR A 459 15.89 2.89 8.14
N PRO A 460 15.39 4.06 8.59
CA PRO A 460 15.03 4.26 10.00
C PRO A 460 13.92 3.34 10.50
N GLU A 461 13.01 2.97 9.62
CA GLU A 461 11.87 2.08 9.89
C GLU A 461 11.62 1.10 8.74
N LEU A 462 12.05 -0.14 8.88
CA LEU A 462 11.71 -1.20 7.94
C LEU A 462 10.58 -2.08 8.49
N GLY A 463 9.72 -2.60 7.59
CA GLY A 463 8.57 -3.43 7.95
C GLY A 463 7.24 -2.67 8.00
N MET A 464 7.25 -1.34 7.94
CA MET A 464 6.03 -0.52 7.92
C MET A 464 5.55 -0.18 6.51
N ASN A 465 6.46 -0.09 5.53
CA ASN A 465 6.13 0.17 4.13
C ASN A 465 6.65 -0.99 3.25
N PRO A 466 5.78 -1.67 2.47
CA PRO A 466 6.18 -2.85 1.70
C PRO A 466 7.15 -2.53 0.57
N ARG A 467 7.09 -1.34 -0.02
CA ARG A 467 8.00 -0.91 -1.09
C ARG A 467 9.41 -0.67 -0.56
N VAL A 468 9.54 0.04 0.57
CA VAL A 468 10.84 0.30 1.22
C VAL A 468 11.43 -1.01 1.74
N PHE A 469 10.60 -1.90 2.28
CA PHE A 469 11.03 -3.23 2.73
C PHE A 469 11.59 -4.06 1.56
N THR A 470 10.90 -4.07 0.42
CA THR A 470 11.38 -4.76 -0.79
C THR A 470 12.67 -4.11 -1.33
N LEU A 471 12.79 -2.77 -1.28
CA LEU A 471 13.99 -2.04 -1.70
C LEU A 471 15.22 -2.45 -0.87
N ALA A 472 15.03 -2.66 0.44
CA ALA A 472 16.10 -3.08 1.35
C ALA A 472 16.67 -4.48 1.06
N SER A 473 15.98 -5.30 0.24
CA SER A 473 16.51 -6.57 -0.25
C SER A 473 17.69 -6.40 -1.23
N LEU A 474 17.87 -5.19 -1.80
CA LEU A 474 18.92 -4.87 -2.76
C LEU A 474 20.18 -4.35 -2.05
N ARG A 475 21.34 -4.51 -2.67
CA ARG A 475 22.61 -3.91 -2.22
C ARG A 475 22.82 -2.58 -2.96
N LEU A 476 22.59 -1.46 -2.27
CA LEU A 476 22.61 -0.10 -2.82
C LEU A 476 23.74 0.78 -2.23
N ALA A 477 24.35 0.32 -1.15
CA ALA A 477 25.51 0.95 -0.50
C ALA A 477 26.46 -0.11 0.09
N PRO A 478 27.73 0.20 0.34
CA PRO A 478 28.69 -0.70 1.00
C PRO A 478 28.21 -1.17 2.38
N LEU A 479 27.63 -0.28 3.17
CA LEU A 479 27.05 -0.56 4.47
C LEU A 479 25.57 -0.16 4.45
N GLN A 480 24.68 -1.10 4.80
CA GLN A 480 23.25 -0.86 4.89
C GLN A 480 22.73 -1.16 6.29
N CYS A 481 21.97 -0.21 6.85
CA CYS A 481 21.52 -0.25 8.23
C CYS A 481 20.01 -0.10 8.31
N ALA A 482 19.39 -0.80 9.25
CA ALA A 482 18.01 -0.59 9.66
C ALA A 482 17.96 0.07 11.04
N GLY A 483 16.92 0.86 11.30
CA GLY A 483 16.62 1.42 12.61
C GLY A 483 15.39 0.74 13.24
N TRP A 484 15.24 0.92 14.55
CA TRP A 484 14.19 0.29 15.37
C TRP A 484 12.80 0.95 15.24
N GLY A 485 12.57 1.80 14.22
CA GLY A 485 11.24 2.38 13.99
C GLY A 485 10.12 1.36 13.80
N HIS A 486 10.48 0.16 13.34
CA HIS A 486 9.72 -1.07 13.51
C HIS A 486 10.67 -2.10 14.17
N PRO A 487 10.55 -2.37 15.49
CA PRO A 487 11.56 -3.09 16.24
C PRO A 487 11.47 -4.62 16.02
N VAL A 488 11.70 -5.02 14.78
CA VAL A 488 11.73 -6.40 14.30
C VAL A 488 12.87 -6.54 13.29
N THR A 489 13.63 -7.62 13.37
CA THR A 489 14.64 -7.95 12.35
C THR A 489 14.03 -7.94 10.95
N THR A 490 14.80 -7.54 9.96
CA THR A 490 14.32 -7.50 8.57
C THR A 490 14.47 -8.85 7.86
N GLY A 491 15.41 -9.67 8.32
CA GLY A 491 15.77 -10.94 7.68
C GLY A 491 16.53 -10.81 6.35
N HIS A 492 16.78 -9.59 5.87
CA HIS A 492 17.48 -9.35 4.60
C HIS A 492 18.99 -9.54 4.73
N ALA A 493 19.57 -10.42 3.91
CA ALA A 493 21.00 -10.67 3.85
C ALA A 493 21.83 -9.44 3.38
N ASN A 494 21.21 -8.44 2.78
CA ASN A 494 21.82 -7.20 2.35
C ASN A 494 21.70 -6.06 3.37
N LEU A 495 21.15 -6.31 4.54
CA LEU A 495 21.17 -5.42 5.71
C LEU A 495 22.28 -5.91 6.66
N ASP A 496 23.23 -5.04 6.95
CA ASP A 496 24.42 -5.40 7.72
C ASP A 496 24.24 -5.13 9.21
N VAL A 497 23.48 -4.08 9.57
CA VAL A 497 23.37 -3.56 10.94
C VAL A 497 21.90 -3.23 11.26
N PHE A 498 21.50 -3.56 12.47
CA PHE A 498 20.25 -3.10 13.06
C PHE A 498 20.56 -2.20 14.26
N PHE A 499 20.18 -0.92 14.20
CA PHE A 499 20.30 0.01 15.31
C PHE A 499 19.12 -0.13 16.25
N SER A 500 19.39 -0.32 17.55
CA SER A 500 18.39 -0.43 18.60
C SER A 500 18.75 0.42 19.81
N SER A 501 17.96 0.32 20.89
CA SER A 501 18.15 1.04 22.14
C SER A 501 18.79 0.12 23.19
N GLU A 502 19.87 0.58 23.81
CA GLU A 502 20.52 -0.14 24.90
C GLU A 502 19.57 -0.40 26.10
N ALA A 503 18.73 0.58 26.43
CA ALA A 503 17.80 0.48 27.55
C ALA A 503 16.63 -0.49 27.30
N MET A 504 16.34 -0.80 26.05
CA MET A 504 15.14 -1.58 25.67
C MET A 504 15.45 -3.03 25.26
N GLU A 505 16.69 -3.32 24.85
CA GLU A 505 17.07 -4.68 24.44
C GLU A 505 17.22 -5.62 25.64
N PRO A 506 16.75 -6.86 25.54
CA PRO A 506 17.02 -7.86 26.56
C PRO A 506 18.46 -8.38 26.46
N PRO A 507 19.00 -8.99 27.54
CA PRO A 507 20.24 -9.75 27.47
C PRO A 507 20.15 -10.83 26.37
N GLY A 508 21.20 -10.96 25.54
CA GLY A 508 21.25 -11.95 24.49
C GLY A 508 20.43 -11.56 23.22
N ALA A 509 19.97 -10.33 23.11
CA ALA A 509 19.10 -9.84 22.05
C ALA A 509 19.59 -10.12 20.62
N GLN A 510 20.89 -10.25 20.37
CA GLN A 510 21.45 -10.59 19.03
C GLN A 510 20.79 -11.86 18.44
N ALA A 511 20.33 -12.78 19.25
CA ALA A 511 19.66 -13.99 18.77
C ALA A 511 18.37 -13.72 17.99
N HIS A 512 17.73 -12.57 18.21
CA HIS A 512 16.46 -12.17 17.57
C HIS A 512 16.66 -11.40 16.24
N TYR A 513 17.92 -11.13 15.87
CA TYR A 513 18.26 -10.32 14.69
C TYR A 513 19.12 -11.11 13.71
N ALA A 514 18.78 -11.02 12.43
CA ALA A 514 19.61 -11.55 11.33
C ALA A 514 20.82 -10.63 11.09
N GLU A 515 20.64 -9.32 11.29
CA GLU A 515 21.64 -8.28 11.18
C GLU A 515 22.53 -8.23 12.43
N ARG A 516 23.69 -7.60 12.35
CA ARG A 516 24.49 -7.26 13.54
C ARG A 516 23.73 -6.22 14.35
N LEU A 517 23.34 -6.57 15.57
CA LEU A 517 22.69 -5.64 16.50
C LEU A 517 23.72 -4.63 17.05
N VAL A 518 23.40 -3.35 16.95
CA VAL A 518 24.16 -2.24 17.54
C VAL A 518 23.21 -1.41 18.40
N THR A 519 23.46 -1.38 19.69
CA THR A 519 22.65 -0.61 20.63
C THR A 519 23.20 0.79 20.79
N LEU A 520 22.33 1.78 20.69
CA LEU A 520 22.60 3.18 20.95
C LEU A 520 22.15 3.54 22.37
N PRO A 521 22.82 4.46 23.08
CA PRO A 521 22.48 4.81 24.46
C PRO A 521 21.07 5.40 24.58
N GLY A 522 20.50 5.35 25.76
CA GLY A 522 19.16 5.86 26.07
C GLY A 522 18.08 5.24 25.19
N LEU A 523 17.25 6.07 24.57
CA LEU A 523 16.17 5.62 23.68
C LEU A 523 16.68 5.17 22.29
N GLY A 524 17.96 5.33 21.97
CA GLY A 524 18.49 5.07 20.63
C GLY A 524 18.18 6.18 19.62
N ALA A 525 17.44 7.21 20.03
CA ALA A 525 17.11 8.39 19.23
C ALA A 525 16.96 9.61 20.14
N CYS A 526 17.11 10.82 19.56
CA CYS A 526 16.83 12.07 20.28
C CYS A 526 15.36 12.44 20.03
N TYR A 527 14.50 12.15 20.98
CA TYR A 527 13.06 12.41 20.88
C TYR A 527 12.69 13.74 21.53
N PRO A 528 12.01 14.64 20.82
CA PRO A 528 11.61 15.94 21.39
C PRO A 528 10.51 15.77 22.43
N ARG A 529 10.52 16.61 23.48
CA ARG A 529 9.46 16.61 24.48
C ARG A 529 8.14 17.07 23.86
N PRO A 530 7.03 16.29 24.02
CA PRO A 530 5.72 16.72 23.53
C PRO A 530 5.26 17.99 24.26
N ALA A 531 4.58 18.90 23.54
CA ALA A 531 3.90 20.04 24.12
C ALA A 531 2.63 19.57 24.85
N VAL A 532 2.62 19.64 26.18
CA VAL A 532 1.49 19.20 26.98
C VAL A 532 0.45 20.33 27.02
N PRO A 533 -0.82 20.08 26.65
CA PRO A 533 -1.87 21.08 26.64
C PRO A 533 -2.39 21.35 28.07
N GLU A 534 -3.19 22.40 28.22
CA GLU A 534 -3.95 22.65 29.45
C GLU A 534 -4.89 21.46 29.74
N PRO A 535 -5.04 21.07 31.02
CA PRO A 535 -5.92 19.98 31.43
C PRO A 535 -7.39 20.26 31.06
N ALA A 536 -8.15 19.21 30.84
CA ALA A 536 -9.60 19.25 30.72
C ALA A 536 -10.26 18.46 31.86
N THR A 537 -11.50 18.78 32.20
CA THR A 537 -12.25 18.00 33.20
C THR A 537 -12.61 16.63 32.66
N ARG A 538 -12.74 15.63 33.55
CA ARG A 538 -13.18 14.27 33.18
C ARG A 538 -14.53 14.30 32.46
N ALA A 539 -15.49 15.11 32.93
CA ALA A 539 -16.78 15.30 32.30
C ALA A 539 -16.68 15.78 30.84
N ALA A 540 -15.80 16.78 30.58
CA ALA A 540 -15.58 17.29 29.22
C ALA A 540 -15.00 16.22 28.27
N LEU A 541 -14.27 15.26 28.82
CA LEU A 541 -13.69 14.12 28.09
C LEU A 541 -14.64 12.91 28.03
N GLY A 542 -15.84 13.00 28.60
CA GLY A 542 -16.80 11.89 28.69
C GLY A 542 -16.34 10.77 29.63
N LEU A 543 -15.50 11.07 30.62
CA LEU A 543 -14.96 10.15 31.60
C LEU A 543 -15.69 10.29 32.96
N PRO A 544 -15.85 9.18 33.73
CA PRO A 544 -16.49 9.23 35.03
C PRO A 544 -15.63 9.97 36.07
N GLU A 545 -16.27 10.81 36.91
CA GLU A 545 -15.56 11.65 37.90
C GLU A 545 -15.03 10.81 39.09
N ASP A 546 -15.84 9.87 39.61
CA ASP A 546 -15.53 9.12 40.84
C ASP A 546 -14.82 7.77 40.62
N ALA A 547 -14.42 7.48 39.39
CA ALA A 547 -13.73 6.25 39.04
C ALA A 547 -12.20 6.38 39.16
N ILE A 548 -11.53 5.26 39.35
CA ILE A 548 -10.08 5.15 39.15
C ILE A 548 -9.87 4.83 37.67
N LEU A 549 -9.23 5.74 36.94
CA LEU A 549 -9.10 5.66 35.48
C LEU A 549 -7.77 5.04 35.09
N TYR A 550 -7.85 3.86 34.52
CA TYR A 550 -6.71 3.15 33.95
C TYR A 550 -6.66 3.33 32.44
N LEU A 551 -5.71 4.11 31.96
CA LEU A 551 -5.51 4.34 30.52
C LEU A 551 -4.80 3.15 29.89
N PHE A 552 -5.42 2.52 28.88
CA PHE A 552 -4.81 1.46 28.07
C PHE A 552 -4.77 1.95 26.60
N PRO A 553 -3.72 2.69 26.20
CA PRO A 553 -3.75 3.54 25.00
C PRO A 553 -3.36 2.82 23.70
N GLN A 554 -3.21 1.50 23.74
CA GLN A 554 -2.76 0.75 22.58
C GLN A 554 -3.85 0.63 21.51
N SER A 555 -3.43 0.66 20.23
CA SER A 555 -4.30 0.25 19.11
C SER A 555 -4.77 -1.19 19.31
N LEU A 556 -6.04 -1.46 19.10
CA LEU A 556 -6.69 -2.73 19.45
C LEU A 556 -6.03 -3.95 18.79
N PHE A 557 -5.48 -3.80 17.58
CA PHE A 557 -4.75 -4.85 16.88
C PHE A 557 -3.37 -5.18 17.50
N LYS A 558 -2.88 -4.36 18.43
CA LYS A 558 -1.63 -4.58 19.18
C LYS A 558 -1.87 -5.26 20.50
N VAL A 559 -3.14 -5.37 20.92
CA VAL A 559 -3.50 -5.94 22.21
C VAL A 559 -3.55 -7.46 22.11
N HIS A 560 -2.46 -8.10 22.57
CA HIS A 560 -2.38 -9.55 22.64
C HIS A 560 -3.46 -10.12 23.57
N PRO A 561 -4.06 -11.30 23.30
CA PRO A 561 -5.11 -11.89 24.14
C PRO A 561 -4.75 -12.07 25.62
N ASP A 562 -3.48 -12.27 25.95
CA ASP A 562 -3.02 -12.42 27.34
C ASP A 562 -3.26 -11.15 28.18
N ASN A 563 -3.35 -9.98 27.56
CA ASN A 563 -3.69 -8.73 28.26
C ASN A 563 -5.11 -8.75 28.84
N ASP A 564 -6.02 -9.51 28.21
CA ASP A 564 -7.42 -9.57 28.65
C ASP A 564 -7.54 -10.14 30.06
N ALA A 565 -6.74 -11.16 30.39
CA ALA A 565 -6.73 -11.75 31.73
C ALA A 565 -6.26 -10.77 32.81
N LEU A 566 -5.22 -10.00 32.53
CA LEU A 566 -4.70 -8.97 33.45
C LEU A 566 -5.73 -7.86 33.69
N LEU A 567 -6.36 -7.41 32.61
CA LEU A 567 -7.37 -6.36 32.68
C LEU A 567 -8.61 -6.81 33.46
N VAL A 568 -9.09 -8.04 33.21
CA VAL A 568 -10.24 -8.62 33.91
C VAL A 568 -9.92 -8.80 35.40
N GLU A 569 -8.72 -9.32 35.77
CA GLU A 569 -8.30 -9.48 37.15
C GLU A 569 -8.23 -8.13 37.88
N LEU A 570 -7.60 -7.12 37.29
CA LEU A 570 -7.51 -5.77 37.85
C LEU A 570 -8.91 -5.20 38.13
N LEU A 571 -9.79 -5.25 37.13
CA LEU A 571 -11.14 -4.69 37.22
C LEU A 571 -12.04 -5.51 38.17
N ALA A 572 -11.82 -6.81 38.33
CA ALA A 572 -12.54 -7.63 39.31
C ALA A 572 -12.22 -7.24 40.76
N ARG A 573 -10.94 -6.89 41.00
CA ARG A 573 -10.43 -6.59 42.37
C ARG A 573 -10.68 -5.13 42.80
N GLU A 574 -10.86 -4.20 41.85
CA GLU A 574 -11.18 -2.79 42.16
C GLU A 574 -12.52 -2.40 41.48
N PRO A 575 -13.62 -2.38 42.27
CA PRO A 575 -14.97 -2.05 41.72
C PRO A 575 -15.08 -0.65 41.16
N ARG A 576 -14.26 0.34 41.53
CA ARG A 576 -14.26 1.69 41.01
C ARG A 576 -13.37 1.83 39.76
N ALA A 577 -12.62 0.82 39.39
CA ALA A 577 -11.74 0.88 38.23
C ALA A 577 -12.50 0.90 36.92
N VAL A 578 -12.10 1.78 36.02
CA VAL A 578 -12.56 1.87 34.64
C VAL A 578 -11.36 1.89 33.71
N ALA A 579 -11.30 0.96 32.78
CA ALA A 579 -10.31 0.96 31.71
C ALA A 579 -10.72 1.94 30.62
N VAL A 580 -9.86 2.89 30.30
CA VAL A 580 -10.03 3.88 29.21
C VAL A 580 -9.21 3.40 28.01
N MET A 581 -9.87 3.12 26.90
CA MET A 581 -9.27 2.62 25.68
C MET A 581 -9.78 3.43 24.48
N PHE A 582 -9.21 3.21 23.30
CA PHE A 582 -9.62 3.90 22.08
C PHE A 582 -10.21 2.93 21.07
N GLN A 583 -11.26 3.37 20.38
CA GLN A 583 -11.81 2.62 19.25
C GLN A 583 -10.79 2.49 18.14
N SER A 584 -10.84 1.39 17.41
CA SER A 584 -10.15 1.34 16.12
C SER A 584 -10.83 2.30 15.15
N ARG A 585 -10.07 2.83 14.19
CA ARG A 585 -10.63 3.56 13.04
C ARG A 585 -11.71 2.73 12.32
N PHE A 586 -11.59 1.41 12.36
CA PHE A 586 -12.47 0.46 11.68
C PHE A 586 -13.36 -0.26 12.71
N ALA A 587 -14.65 -0.02 12.62
CA ALA A 587 -15.64 -0.57 13.55
C ALA A 587 -15.57 -2.11 13.70
N PRO A 588 -15.33 -2.92 12.63
CA PRO A 588 -15.22 -4.37 12.79
C PRO A 588 -14.09 -4.81 13.71
N ILE A 589 -12.96 -4.12 13.71
CA ILE A 589 -11.82 -4.43 14.61
C ILE A 589 -12.20 -4.13 16.07
N THR A 590 -12.88 -3.00 16.30
CA THR A 590 -13.39 -2.65 17.63
C THR A 590 -14.37 -3.71 18.12
N GLN A 591 -15.30 -4.15 17.26
CA GLN A 591 -16.29 -5.15 17.62
C GLN A 591 -15.65 -6.51 17.95
N GLN A 592 -14.73 -7.00 17.11
CA GLN A 592 -14.00 -8.25 17.36
C GLN A 592 -13.24 -8.21 18.69
N PHE A 593 -12.60 -7.08 19.00
CA PHE A 593 -11.89 -6.90 20.26
C PHE A 593 -12.85 -6.93 21.45
N ILE A 594 -13.97 -6.21 21.38
CA ILE A 594 -14.96 -6.17 22.47
C ILE A 594 -15.63 -7.52 22.66
N ASP A 595 -15.92 -8.25 21.59
CA ASP A 595 -16.50 -9.60 21.67
C ASP A 595 -15.53 -10.56 22.39
N ARG A 596 -14.23 -10.50 22.08
CA ARG A 596 -13.17 -11.26 22.78
C ARG A 596 -13.12 -10.89 24.27
N LEU A 597 -13.03 -9.61 24.55
CA LEU A 597 -12.95 -9.13 25.93
C LEU A 597 -14.19 -9.46 26.73
N SER A 598 -15.40 -9.34 26.13
CA SER A 598 -16.66 -9.66 26.78
C SER A 598 -16.76 -11.14 27.16
N ARG A 599 -16.22 -12.04 26.33
CA ARG A 599 -16.12 -13.48 26.70
C ARG A 599 -15.28 -13.66 27.97
N ARG A 600 -14.13 -13.00 28.06
CA ARG A 600 -13.24 -13.07 29.23
C ARG A 600 -13.89 -12.49 30.50
N PHE A 601 -14.64 -11.40 30.36
CA PHE A 601 -15.45 -10.88 31.49
C PHE A 601 -16.54 -11.86 31.92
N GLY A 602 -17.23 -12.48 30.95
CA GLY A 602 -18.27 -13.48 31.21
C GLY A 602 -17.76 -14.72 31.96
N GLU A 603 -16.52 -15.17 31.68
CA GLU A 603 -15.85 -16.28 32.41
C GLU A 603 -15.70 -15.99 33.91
N ARG A 604 -15.67 -14.70 34.30
CA ARG A 604 -15.63 -14.26 35.72
C ARG A 604 -16.99 -13.77 36.23
N GLY A 605 -18.08 -13.98 35.48
CA GLY A 605 -19.41 -13.52 35.86
C GLY A 605 -19.57 -11.99 35.84
N MET A 606 -18.72 -11.29 35.08
CA MET A 606 -18.69 -9.83 35.00
C MET A 606 -19.23 -9.38 33.64
N ALA A 607 -19.73 -8.13 33.58
CA ALA A 607 -20.07 -7.45 32.31
C ALA A 607 -19.04 -6.35 32.01
N THR A 608 -18.78 -6.11 30.72
CA THR A 608 -17.89 -5.01 30.28
C THR A 608 -18.54 -3.64 30.45
N GLY A 609 -19.89 -3.56 30.47
CA GLY A 609 -20.64 -2.31 30.59
C GLY A 609 -20.24 -1.50 31.81
N GLY A 610 -19.87 -0.22 31.63
CA GLY A 610 -19.42 0.67 32.67
C GLY A 610 -17.98 0.43 33.17
N ARG A 611 -17.35 -0.68 32.81
CA ARG A 611 -15.99 -1.06 33.25
C ARG A 611 -14.91 -0.75 32.19
N VAL A 612 -15.32 -0.69 30.92
CA VAL A 612 -14.46 -0.35 29.79
C VAL A 612 -15.07 0.83 29.05
N ARG A 613 -14.34 1.92 28.99
CA ARG A 613 -14.71 3.12 28.24
C ARG A 613 -13.92 3.20 26.96
N LEU A 614 -14.59 3.06 25.83
CA LEU A 614 -14.00 3.24 24.50
C LEU A 614 -14.21 4.69 24.05
N LEU A 615 -13.12 5.42 23.92
CA LEU A 615 -13.12 6.78 23.37
C LEU A 615 -12.97 6.74 21.85
N PRO A 616 -13.52 7.69 21.10
CA PRO A 616 -13.27 7.81 19.67
C PRO A 616 -11.82 8.20 19.41
N ASN A 617 -11.34 7.98 18.18
CA ASN A 617 -10.07 8.54 17.75
C ASN A 617 -10.10 10.06 17.82
N MET A 618 -9.04 10.67 18.31
CA MET A 618 -8.96 12.10 18.55
C MET A 618 -7.59 12.66 18.16
N GLY A 619 -7.48 13.98 18.10
CA GLY A 619 -6.21 14.66 17.87
C GLY A 619 -5.24 14.49 19.03
N HIS A 620 -3.93 14.66 18.78
CA HIS A 620 -2.87 14.42 19.76
C HIS A 620 -3.04 15.29 21.03
N ALA A 621 -3.46 16.55 20.91
CA ALA A 621 -3.70 17.42 22.07
C ALA A 621 -4.82 16.89 22.97
N ASP A 622 -5.93 16.39 22.42
CA ASP A 622 -7.01 15.80 23.21
C ASP A 622 -6.61 14.46 23.83
N TYR A 623 -5.82 13.67 23.09
CA TYR A 623 -5.22 12.46 23.63
C TYR A 623 -4.33 12.75 24.85
N LEU A 624 -3.52 13.81 24.84
CA LEU A 624 -2.73 14.23 26.00
C LEU A 624 -3.62 14.71 27.14
N ARG A 625 -4.76 15.36 26.87
CA ARG A 625 -5.74 15.70 27.92
C ARG A 625 -6.34 14.46 28.58
N VAL A 626 -6.56 13.38 27.83
CA VAL A 626 -6.97 12.08 28.41
C VAL A 626 -5.88 11.51 29.31
N ASN A 627 -4.59 11.61 28.94
CA ASN A 627 -3.47 11.21 29.78
C ASN A 627 -3.43 12.00 31.09
N LEU A 628 -3.66 13.32 31.03
CA LEU A 628 -3.69 14.18 32.23
C LEU A 628 -4.88 13.83 33.16
N ALA A 629 -6.01 13.40 32.64
CA ALA A 629 -7.22 13.07 33.37
C ALA A 629 -7.21 11.67 34.02
N CYS A 630 -6.35 10.76 33.53
CA CYS A 630 -6.24 9.39 34.02
C CYS A 630 -5.31 9.26 35.25
N ASP A 631 -5.49 8.18 36.01
CA ASP A 631 -4.71 7.93 37.22
C ASP A 631 -3.47 7.11 36.97
N VAL A 632 -3.56 6.08 36.09
CA VAL A 632 -2.50 5.11 35.78
C VAL A 632 -2.55 4.76 34.33
N MET A 633 -1.39 4.61 33.66
CA MET A 633 -1.31 3.98 32.36
C MET A 633 -0.97 2.49 32.51
N LEU A 634 -1.72 1.65 31.83
CA LEU A 634 -1.46 0.22 31.70
C LEU A 634 -0.69 -0.03 30.40
N ASP A 635 0.53 -0.55 30.52
CA ASP A 635 1.31 -0.95 29.34
C ASP A 635 0.93 -2.36 28.88
N SER A 636 0.91 -2.59 27.57
CA SER A 636 0.53 -3.87 26.99
C SER A 636 1.68 -4.86 26.92
N LEU A 637 1.36 -6.13 27.12
CA LEU A 637 2.30 -7.24 26.96
C LEU A 637 2.72 -7.37 25.48
N TYR A 638 3.96 -7.79 25.26
CA TYR A 638 4.58 -8.12 23.96
C TYR A 638 4.76 -6.96 22.98
N TRP A 639 3.94 -5.91 23.07
CA TRP A 639 4.13 -4.66 22.34
C TRP A 639 3.94 -3.48 23.29
N SER A 640 4.99 -3.10 23.93
CA SER A 640 5.03 -1.99 24.89
C SER A 640 4.80 -0.64 24.22
N GLY A 641 4.31 0.32 24.98
CA GLY A 641 4.13 1.69 24.52
C GLY A 641 5.48 2.35 24.18
N GLY A 642 5.63 2.78 22.93
CA GLY A 642 6.72 3.67 22.51
C GLY A 642 6.30 5.13 22.72
N ASN A 643 5.71 5.71 21.67
CA ASN A 643 5.20 7.09 21.72
C ASN A 643 4.15 7.30 22.79
N THR A 644 3.23 6.35 22.97
CA THR A 644 2.18 6.44 24.00
C THR A 644 2.74 6.52 25.41
N SER A 645 3.86 5.82 25.69
CA SER A 645 4.52 5.91 26.99
C SER A 645 5.29 7.21 27.17
N LEU A 646 5.94 7.72 26.12
CA LEU A 646 6.56 9.05 26.16
C LEU A 646 5.52 10.16 26.39
N ASP A 647 4.36 10.06 25.75
CA ASP A 647 3.24 11.00 25.95
C ASP A 647 2.71 10.94 27.39
N ALA A 648 2.52 9.74 27.95
CA ALA A 648 2.10 9.55 29.34
C ALA A 648 3.13 10.13 30.32
N ILE A 649 4.42 9.85 30.09
CA ILE A 649 5.53 10.38 30.90
C ILE A 649 5.59 11.91 30.81
N ALA A 650 5.39 12.50 29.64
CA ALA A 650 5.34 13.95 29.46
C ALA A 650 4.19 14.59 30.26
N CYS A 651 3.07 13.87 30.39
CA CYS A 651 1.91 14.27 31.21
C CYS A 651 2.08 13.93 32.72
N GLY A 652 3.18 13.34 33.15
CA GLY A 652 3.39 12.91 34.53
C GLY A 652 2.53 11.73 34.95
N LEU A 653 1.99 10.94 34.00
CA LEU A 653 1.13 9.79 34.28
C LEU A 653 2.00 8.56 34.63
N PRO A 654 1.80 7.92 35.83
CA PRO A 654 2.49 6.67 36.16
C PRO A 654 2.14 5.54 35.20
N ILE A 655 3.15 4.73 34.84
CA ILE A 655 3.00 3.58 33.94
C ILE A 655 3.33 2.33 34.73
N VAL A 656 2.48 1.30 34.65
CA VAL A 656 2.85 -0.06 35.06
C VAL A 656 3.14 -0.89 33.83
N THR A 657 4.26 -1.62 33.84
CA THR A 657 4.67 -2.44 32.69
C THR A 657 5.22 -3.79 33.17
N ARG A 658 5.11 -4.81 32.30
CA ARG A 658 5.81 -6.09 32.45
C ARG A 658 6.60 -6.37 31.17
N PRO A 659 7.95 -6.35 31.22
CA PRO A 659 8.76 -6.50 30.03
C PRO A 659 8.65 -7.91 29.42
N GLY A 660 8.60 -7.97 28.10
CA GLY A 660 8.67 -9.22 27.35
C GLY A 660 10.11 -9.66 27.03
N GLY A 661 10.24 -10.77 26.31
CA GLY A 661 11.53 -11.30 25.84
C GLY A 661 12.11 -10.60 24.62
N LEU A 662 11.39 -9.67 23.98
CA LEU A 662 11.78 -8.96 22.76
C LEU A 662 11.75 -7.45 22.99
N MET A 663 12.61 -6.69 22.31
CA MET A 663 12.72 -5.21 22.43
C MET A 663 11.36 -4.51 22.38
N ARG A 664 10.49 -4.89 21.46
CA ARG A 664 9.17 -4.27 21.27
C ARG A 664 8.20 -4.43 22.45
N GLY A 665 8.44 -5.40 23.34
CA GLY A 665 7.70 -5.59 24.59
C GLY A 665 8.39 -5.00 25.82
N ARG A 666 9.42 -4.15 25.65
CA ARG A 666 10.27 -3.65 26.74
C ARG A 666 10.45 -2.14 26.76
N GLN A 667 9.81 -1.41 25.83
CA GLN A 667 10.08 0.02 25.66
C GLN A 667 9.75 0.83 26.92
N SER A 668 8.57 0.63 27.53
CA SER A 668 8.20 1.32 28.78
C SER A 668 9.14 0.94 29.93
N ALA A 669 9.52 -0.34 30.03
CA ALA A 669 10.46 -0.79 31.07
C ALA A 669 11.83 -0.11 30.94
N GLY A 670 12.35 0.02 29.70
CA GLY A 670 13.58 0.76 29.43
C GLY A 670 13.47 2.24 29.80
N MET A 671 12.35 2.89 29.49
CA MET A 671 12.08 4.28 29.89
C MET A 671 12.04 4.45 31.41
N LEU A 672 11.33 3.57 32.12
CA LEU A 672 11.23 3.60 33.57
C LEU A 672 12.60 3.34 34.24
N ALA A 673 13.40 2.42 33.71
CA ALA A 673 14.76 2.17 34.17
C ALA A 673 15.66 3.41 34.05
N LEU A 674 15.61 4.09 32.90
CA LEU A 674 16.35 5.36 32.67
C LEU A 674 15.93 6.46 33.66
N MET A 675 14.66 6.49 34.03
CA MET A 675 14.13 7.45 35.04
C MET A 675 14.39 7.04 36.48
N GLY A 676 14.84 5.83 36.76
CA GLY A 676 15.05 5.31 38.11
C GLY A 676 13.75 4.94 38.85
N LEU A 677 12.81 4.30 38.13
CA LEU A 677 11.49 3.87 38.62
C LEU A 677 11.29 2.35 38.46
N PRO A 678 12.19 1.49 38.99
CA PRO A 678 12.12 0.05 38.84
C PRO A 678 10.87 -0.58 39.50
N GLU A 679 10.32 0.05 40.55
CA GLU A 679 9.13 -0.41 41.26
C GLU A 679 7.84 -0.38 40.45
N LEU A 680 7.86 0.18 39.25
CA LEU A 680 6.74 0.17 38.27
C LEU A 680 6.91 -0.92 37.22
N VAL A 681 7.98 -1.69 37.26
CA VAL A 681 8.32 -2.76 36.33
C VAL A 681 8.08 -4.11 37.03
N ALA A 682 7.00 -4.78 36.65
CA ALA A 682 6.60 -6.05 37.21
C ALA A 682 7.42 -7.22 36.62
N GLU A 683 7.73 -8.20 37.45
CA GLU A 683 8.40 -9.45 37.05
C GLU A 683 7.38 -10.57 36.69
N SER A 684 6.11 -10.41 37.12
CA SER A 684 5.04 -11.38 36.90
C SER A 684 3.71 -10.70 36.61
N ASP A 685 2.74 -11.46 36.07
CA ASP A 685 1.37 -11.02 35.86
C ASP A 685 0.69 -10.60 37.19
N ALA A 686 0.90 -11.37 38.24
CA ALA A 686 0.36 -11.06 39.56
C ALA A 686 0.91 -9.73 40.09
N GLU A 687 2.21 -9.51 39.99
CA GLU A 687 2.84 -8.27 40.42
C GLU A 687 2.40 -7.07 39.59
N TRP A 688 2.19 -7.22 38.26
CA TRP A 688 1.64 -6.17 37.42
C TRP A 688 0.27 -5.71 37.94
N VAL A 689 -0.60 -6.65 38.32
CA VAL A 689 -1.93 -6.34 38.89
C VAL A 689 -1.77 -5.64 40.26
N GLU A 690 -0.88 -6.11 41.12
CA GLU A 690 -0.64 -5.50 42.45
C GLU A 690 -0.13 -4.06 42.33
N ILE A 691 0.84 -3.80 41.43
CA ILE A 691 1.36 -2.44 41.19
C ILE A 691 0.24 -1.54 40.66
N ALA A 692 -0.54 -2.02 39.69
CA ALA A 692 -1.66 -1.27 39.12
C ALA A 692 -2.71 -0.94 40.20
N LEU A 693 -3.11 -1.90 41.02
CA LEU A 693 -4.04 -1.69 42.14
C LEU A 693 -3.51 -0.67 43.15
N ARG A 694 -2.24 -0.82 43.56
CA ARG A 694 -1.62 0.12 44.49
C ARG A 694 -1.59 1.54 43.95
N LEU A 695 -1.21 1.74 42.68
CA LEU A 695 -1.27 3.05 42.03
C LEU A 695 -2.69 3.63 42.01
N GLY A 696 -3.71 2.79 41.80
CA GLY A 696 -5.10 3.22 41.80
C GLY A 696 -5.61 3.60 43.20
N GLN A 697 -5.31 2.78 44.21
CA GLN A 697 -5.90 2.87 45.56
C GLN A 697 -5.14 3.83 46.48
N ASP A 698 -3.79 3.87 46.38
CA ASP A 698 -2.93 4.69 47.25
C ASP A 698 -2.61 6.03 46.56
N ALA A 699 -3.44 7.04 46.84
CA ALA A 699 -3.27 8.38 46.27
C ALA A 699 -1.93 9.04 46.68
N GLY A 700 -1.42 8.75 47.89
CA GLY A 700 -0.14 9.29 48.38
C GLY A 700 1.04 8.71 47.60
N TRP A 701 1.05 7.41 47.41
CA TRP A 701 2.09 6.74 46.62
C TRP A 701 2.01 7.17 45.13
N ARG A 702 0.79 7.23 44.54
CA ARG A 702 0.60 7.72 43.19
C ARG A 702 1.13 9.15 42.99
N ALA A 703 0.87 10.05 43.95
CA ALA A 703 1.38 11.43 43.89
C ALA A 703 2.92 11.46 43.92
N SER A 704 3.56 10.70 44.81
CA SER A 704 5.02 10.58 44.87
C SER A 704 5.61 10.02 43.57
N ILE A 705 4.97 9.03 42.97
CA ILE A 705 5.42 8.49 41.67
C ILE A 705 5.27 9.57 40.59
N ARG A 706 4.15 10.33 40.52
CA ARG A 706 3.98 11.42 39.59
C ARG A 706 5.07 12.48 39.62
N GLU A 707 5.49 12.88 40.85
CA GLU A 707 6.62 13.82 41.06
C GLU A 707 7.94 13.24 40.50
N ARG A 708 8.18 11.95 40.75
CA ARG A 708 9.40 11.27 40.27
C ARG A 708 9.36 11.05 38.74
N VAL A 709 8.20 10.79 38.15
CA VAL A 709 8.05 10.76 36.70
C VAL A 709 8.35 12.13 36.10
N ALA A 710 7.80 13.20 36.65
CA ALA A 710 8.03 14.57 36.20
C ALA A 710 9.52 14.94 36.24
N SER A 711 10.19 14.69 37.38
CA SER A 711 11.61 15.01 37.57
C SER A 711 12.55 14.12 36.74
N GLY A 712 12.22 12.81 36.61
CA GLY A 712 13.02 11.85 35.84
C GLY A 712 12.89 11.97 34.33
N SER A 713 11.79 12.54 33.83
CA SER A 713 11.47 12.65 32.41
C SER A 713 12.51 13.38 31.55
N ALA A 714 13.25 14.32 32.14
CA ALA A 714 14.33 15.03 31.47
C ALA A 714 15.44 14.10 30.93
N ARG A 715 15.56 12.88 31.47
CA ARG A 715 16.54 11.89 31.00
C ARG A 715 16.14 11.21 29.71
N LEU A 716 14.91 11.38 29.25
CA LEU A 716 14.39 10.73 28.04
C LEU A 716 14.32 11.69 26.85
N PHE A 717 13.91 12.95 27.11
CA PHE A 717 13.65 13.91 26.04
C PHE A 717 14.89 14.73 25.69
N ASP A 718 15.02 15.05 24.40
CA ASP A 718 16.03 15.95 23.84
C ASP A 718 17.49 15.49 24.08
N GLN A 719 17.71 14.19 24.35
CA GLN A 719 19.02 13.60 24.58
C GLN A 719 19.78 13.38 23.26
N GLU A 720 20.93 14.03 23.08
CA GLU A 720 21.75 13.90 21.85
C GLU A 720 22.74 12.73 21.88
N ALA A 721 22.99 12.14 23.03
CA ALA A 721 23.93 11.02 23.15
C ALA A 721 23.69 9.89 22.13
N PRO A 722 22.46 9.47 21.81
CA PRO A 722 22.22 8.47 20.77
C PRO A 722 22.71 8.90 19.37
N VAL A 723 22.56 10.17 19.03
CA VAL A 723 23.03 10.70 17.73
C VAL A 723 24.55 10.74 17.69
N ARG A 724 25.20 11.15 18.78
CA ARG A 724 26.69 11.15 18.86
C ARG A 724 27.26 9.74 18.81
N ALA A 725 26.58 8.76 19.40
CA ALA A 725 26.96 7.34 19.30
C ALA A 725 26.77 6.81 17.87
N LEU A 726 25.66 7.19 17.19
CA LEU A 726 25.45 6.88 15.78
C LEU A 726 26.57 7.44 14.91
N GLU A 727 26.96 8.71 15.09
CA GLU A 727 28.07 9.32 14.37
C GLU A 727 29.40 8.57 14.59
N ALA A 728 29.69 8.23 15.82
CA ALA A 728 30.91 7.48 16.16
C ALA A 728 30.94 6.12 15.47
N PHE A 729 29.80 5.40 15.51
CA PHE A 729 29.67 4.13 14.80
C PHE A 729 29.88 4.28 13.30
N LEU A 730 29.16 5.20 12.64
CA LEU A 730 29.23 5.41 11.20
C LEU A 730 30.66 5.73 10.74
N LEU A 731 31.39 6.53 11.51
CA LEU A 731 32.79 6.87 11.21
C LEU A 731 33.75 5.70 11.41
N SER A 732 33.51 4.85 12.40
CA SER A 732 34.34 3.66 12.62
C SER A 732 34.08 2.54 11.63
N ALA A 733 32.87 2.48 11.07
CA ALA A 733 32.45 1.42 10.15
C ALA A 733 32.92 1.62 8.70
N VAL A 734 33.36 2.82 8.32
CA VAL A 734 33.86 3.14 6.97
C VAL A 734 35.36 3.44 7.04
N PRO A 735 36.22 2.74 6.27
CA PRO A 735 37.67 2.93 6.27
C PRO A 735 38.10 4.39 5.99
N GLU A 736 39.21 4.82 6.59
CA GLU A 736 39.81 6.13 6.33
C GLU A 736 40.50 6.24 4.98
#